data_ecc94b34d95f8eb923b463cfefc0558b
#
_entry.id   ecc94b34d95f8eb923b463cfefc0558b
#
_cell.length_a   1.000
_cell.length_b   1.000
_cell.length_c   1.000
_cell.angle_alpha   90.00
_cell.angle_beta   90.00
_cell.angle_gamma   90.00
#
_symmetry.space_group_name_H-M   'P 1'
#
loop_
_entity.id
_entity.type
_entity.pdbx_description
1 polymer ?
#
loop_
_entity_poly.entity_id
_entity_poly.type
_entity_poly.pdbx_seq_one_letter_code
_entity_poly.pdbx_strand_id
1 'polypeptide(L)'
;RSKTRNFYNVSPAFSPDGNTVAYFTDQNGYMDLVLYSLDSGKQKKRLIRGNTSPDFEELKWLQPGLSWSPDGKFIAFASKSGKEDSIIMVNTQNGDYEKIPIPLDGVFTTVWHPNENKIAFVGHKDNASDLYLVDIDTEELTNLTNDTFSDFAPTWSQDGDRIVFSSDRGASKGSPDMFDIDFSQRDLFMYDFASEEITQITDTPYNEDYPSLTKENLLFYTADYNGVYNIFRHEMNSEIFSPITNAITGIQQIDVDSSGDKLVFSGYSERGWDLFVMSQAQDKEEEVVPETRFYSERNDVDTFEDLRFVKTKKPSEEAQDYSQYIFSRNYRRFNDSNKDDEQNTAPVDSLRFANGYTAKAYQTDFSIDYIATRASIDNLFGTRALANLAWSDVMGDHQIMMGTNLVLDLNNSDVVVSYAYLKNRINYYGTLFQQANTFSLGYSLTSDYIGKLRDYGLGFFAQYPFSKFNRIDFGGTFRTVEYEVKEFDIYNLTYDSVYTENLTAVMPMVSWVFDNTTNSYTGPVDGLKQYLTFQFSPSVGDDSIPFQTIKFDIRKYFKINRNYSIATRLMLGKSMGDNPQRFFLGGNSQMTIFSDTQTEGRDDSGFYAQRVLQYDNSSVLQDVYFSEYVFPVRGARYRERTGENV
;
A
#
# COMPACT_ATOMS: atom_id res chain seq x y z
N ARG A 1 7.29 -25.61 -19.47
CA ARG A 1 7.43 -24.20 -19.09
C ARG A 1 6.24 -23.39 -19.59
N SER A 2 5.69 -22.50 -18.74
CA SER A 2 4.73 -21.47 -19.14
C SER A 2 5.34 -20.56 -20.22
N LYS A 3 4.55 -20.16 -21.22
CA LYS A 3 5.04 -19.31 -22.34
C LYS A 3 4.42 -17.91 -22.28
N THR A 4 4.23 -17.36 -21.10
CA THR A 4 3.62 -16.04 -20.89
C THR A 4 4.70 -14.98 -20.70
N ARG A 5 4.44 -13.74 -21.13
CA ARG A 5 5.37 -12.60 -20.97
C ARG A 5 4.94 -11.72 -19.81
N ASN A 6 4.83 -12.28 -18.63
CA ASN A 6 4.48 -11.61 -17.39
C ASN A 6 5.56 -11.88 -16.34
N PHE A 7 5.44 -11.30 -15.14
CA PHE A 7 6.46 -11.43 -14.11
C PHE A 7 6.18 -12.61 -13.18
N TYR A 8 4.90 -12.86 -12.86
CA TYR A 8 4.52 -13.90 -11.91
C TYR A 8 3.61 -14.97 -12.53
N ASN A 9 4.05 -16.22 -12.49
CA ASN A 9 3.26 -17.43 -12.57
C ASN A 9 3.67 -18.27 -11.36
N VAL A 10 2.83 -18.33 -10.33
CA VAL A 10 3.20 -18.83 -9.00
C VAL A 10 2.07 -19.60 -8.33
N SER A 11 2.37 -20.27 -7.21
CA SER A 11 1.43 -21.08 -6.43
C SER A 11 0.72 -22.14 -7.27
N PRO A 12 1.43 -23.03 -7.95
CA PRO A 12 0.79 -24.09 -8.73
C PRO A 12 0.14 -25.14 -7.81
N ALA A 13 -1.01 -25.67 -8.21
CA ALA A 13 -1.67 -26.81 -7.58
C ALA A 13 -2.29 -27.73 -8.61
N PHE A 14 -2.01 -29.03 -8.51
CA PHE A 14 -2.62 -30.04 -9.37
C PHE A 14 -4.09 -30.30 -9.00
N SER A 15 -4.91 -30.49 -10.02
CA SER A 15 -6.22 -31.09 -9.81
C SER A 15 -6.08 -32.56 -9.35
N PRO A 16 -7.08 -33.12 -8.65
CA PRO A 16 -7.02 -34.51 -8.17
C PRO A 16 -6.77 -35.55 -9.26
N ASP A 17 -7.13 -35.25 -10.50
CA ASP A 17 -6.88 -36.11 -11.68
C ASP A 17 -5.49 -35.90 -12.32
N GLY A 18 -4.67 -34.96 -11.81
CA GLY A 18 -3.32 -34.66 -12.31
C GLY A 18 -3.25 -34.06 -13.72
N ASN A 19 -4.39 -33.61 -14.30
CA ASN A 19 -4.43 -33.12 -15.70
C ASN A 19 -4.61 -31.61 -15.83
N THR A 20 -4.98 -30.92 -14.74
CA THR A 20 -5.15 -29.49 -14.71
C THR A 20 -4.27 -28.90 -13.59
N VAL A 21 -3.66 -27.76 -13.85
CA VAL A 21 -2.91 -26.97 -12.86
C VAL A 21 -3.64 -25.65 -12.64
N ALA A 22 -3.97 -25.34 -11.40
CA ALA A 22 -4.40 -24.02 -10.97
C ALA A 22 -3.17 -23.20 -10.55
N TYR A 23 -3.16 -21.92 -10.86
CA TYR A 23 -2.06 -21.04 -10.44
C TYR A 23 -2.45 -19.57 -10.48
N PHE A 24 -1.68 -18.74 -9.80
CA PHE A 24 -1.80 -17.29 -9.87
C PHE A 24 -0.90 -16.72 -10.98
N THR A 25 -1.42 -15.72 -11.71
CA THR A 25 -0.69 -15.05 -12.79
C THR A 25 -1.03 -13.56 -12.90
N ASP A 26 -0.02 -12.73 -13.17
CA ASP A 26 -0.20 -11.30 -13.42
C ASP A 26 -0.28 -10.93 -14.91
N GLN A 27 -0.56 -11.91 -15.78
CA GLN A 27 -0.56 -11.76 -17.25
C GLN A 27 -1.45 -10.61 -17.74
N ASN A 28 -2.56 -10.34 -17.06
CA ASN A 28 -3.50 -9.28 -17.42
C ASN A 28 -3.28 -7.96 -16.64
N GLY A 29 -2.22 -7.89 -15.83
CA GLY A 29 -1.93 -6.75 -14.96
C GLY A 29 -2.66 -6.78 -13.63
N TYR A 30 -3.34 -7.86 -13.33
CA TYR A 30 -3.94 -8.22 -12.04
C TYR A 30 -3.43 -9.59 -11.64
N MET A 31 -3.44 -9.90 -10.37
CA MET A 31 -3.15 -11.26 -9.92
C MET A 31 -4.41 -12.10 -10.11
N ASP A 32 -4.47 -12.84 -11.22
CA ASP A 32 -5.61 -13.68 -11.59
C ASP A 32 -5.40 -15.14 -11.14
N LEU A 33 -6.46 -15.82 -10.72
CA LEU A 33 -6.48 -17.29 -10.59
C LEU A 33 -6.94 -17.91 -11.91
N VAL A 34 -6.09 -18.78 -12.48
CA VAL A 34 -6.34 -19.41 -13.77
C VAL A 34 -6.15 -20.93 -13.72
N LEU A 35 -6.83 -21.62 -14.63
CA LEU A 35 -6.68 -23.05 -14.87
C LEU A 35 -5.91 -23.29 -16.17
N TYR A 36 -4.96 -24.21 -16.15
CA TYR A 36 -4.18 -24.63 -17.30
C TYR A 36 -4.33 -26.14 -17.50
N SER A 37 -4.68 -26.59 -18.70
CA SER A 37 -4.76 -28.00 -19.04
C SER A 37 -3.40 -28.48 -19.55
N LEU A 38 -2.87 -29.51 -18.94
CA LEU A 38 -1.62 -30.15 -19.41
C LEU A 38 -1.80 -30.87 -20.72
N ASP A 39 -2.95 -31.54 -20.95
CA ASP A 39 -3.23 -32.27 -22.17
C ASP A 39 -3.30 -31.36 -23.41
N SER A 40 -3.99 -30.22 -23.28
CA SER A 40 -4.12 -29.28 -24.39
C SER A 40 -2.97 -28.29 -24.51
N GLY A 41 -2.16 -28.15 -23.47
CA GLY A 41 -1.08 -27.16 -23.39
C GLY A 41 -1.58 -25.72 -23.42
N LYS A 42 -2.79 -25.44 -22.93
CA LYS A 42 -3.43 -24.11 -23.00
C LYS A 42 -4.09 -23.73 -21.70
N GLN A 43 -4.16 -22.42 -21.44
CA GLN A 43 -5.01 -21.86 -20.40
C GLN A 43 -6.47 -22.21 -20.70
N LYS A 44 -7.11 -22.89 -19.76
CA LYS A 44 -8.48 -23.40 -19.86
C LYS A 44 -9.50 -22.33 -19.47
N LYS A 45 -9.25 -21.63 -18.36
CA LYS A 45 -10.18 -20.65 -17.80
C LYS A 45 -9.49 -19.71 -16.81
N ARG A 46 -9.97 -18.46 -16.74
CA ARG A 46 -9.73 -17.58 -15.61
C ARG A 46 -10.91 -17.70 -14.64
N LEU A 47 -10.67 -18.11 -13.41
CA LEU A 47 -11.69 -18.26 -12.38
C LEU A 47 -11.93 -16.95 -11.64
N ILE A 48 -10.85 -16.31 -11.16
CA ILE A 48 -10.91 -15.08 -10.37
C ILE A 48 -10.04 -14.02 -11.04
N ARG A 49 -10.56 -12.80 -11.05
CA ARG A 49 -9.80 -11.59 -11.31
C ARG A 49 -9.50 -10.94 -9.96
N GLY A 50 -8.27 -11.01 -9.51
CA GLY A 50 -7.85 -10.45 -8.22
C GLY A 50 -7.65 -8.95 -8.23
N ASN A 51 -7.51 -8.35 -7.06
CA ASN A 51 -7.24 -6.93 -6.85
C ASN A 51 -8.28 -5.98 -7.50
N THR A 52 -9.54 -6.41 -7.65
CA THR A 52 -10.58 -5.62 -8.35
C THR A 52 -11.89 -5.50 -7.60
N SER A 53 -12.10 -6.28 -6.54
CA SER A 53 -13.32 -6.27 -5.72
C SER A 53 -12.98 -6.32 -4.22
N PRO A 54 -13.92 -5.94 -3.34
CA PRO A 54 -13.73 -6.03 -1.90
C PRO A 54 -13.44 -7.44 -1.37
N ASP A 55 -13.87 -8.49 -2.06
CA ASP A 55 -13.60 -9.87 -1.65
C ASP A 55 -12.21 -10.36 -2.10
N PHE A 56 -11.60 -9.67 -3.05
CA PHE A 56 -10.29 -9.98 -3.61
C PHE A 56 -9.38 -8.75 -3.59
N GLU A 57 -9.21 -8.14 -2.42
CA GLU A 57 -8.30 -6.98 -2.24
C GLU A 57 -6.84 -7.39 -2.43
N GLU A 58 -6.50 -8.60 -1.95
CA GLU A 58 -5.21 -9.23 -2.12
C GLU A 58 -5.39 -10.75 -2.10
N LEU A 59 -4.93 -11.42 -3.14
CA LEU A 59 -4.74 -12.86 -3.14
C LEU A 59 -3.37 -13.15 -2.51
N LYS A 60 -3.29 -13.99 -1.50
CA LYS A 60 -2.05 -14.28 -0.74
C LYS A 60 -1.04 -15.12 -1.55
N TRP A 61 -0.70 -14.66 -2.74
CA TRP A 61 0.06 -15.37 -3.77
C TRP A 61 1.56 -15.54 -3.46
N LEU A 62 2.12 -14.75 -2.54
CA LEU A 62 3.53 -14.88 -2.10
C LEU A 62 3.72 -16.07 -1.17
N GLN A 63 2.69 -16.42 -0.40
CA GLN A 63 2.68 -17.62 0.44
C GLN A 63 1.65 -18.57 -0.16
N PRO A 64 2.10 -19.59 -0.89
CA PRO A 64 1.26 -20.41 -1.72
C PRO A 64 0.21 -21.16 -0.91
N GLY A 65 -0.95 -21.28 -1.46
CA GLY A 65 -2.04 -21.92 -0.80
C GLY A 65 -3.24 -22.08 -1.71
N LEU A 66 -3.02 -22.54 -2.95
CA LEU A 66 -4.08 -23.09 -3.78
C LEU A 66 -4.24 -24.56 -3.44
N SER A 67 -5.43 -24.95 -3.03
CA SER A 67 -5.75 -26.35 -2.77
C SER A 67 -7.07 -26.74 -3.40
N TRP A 68 -7.08 -27.86 -4.10
CA TRP A 68 -8.28 -28.42 -4.69
C TRP A 68 -9.08 -29.22 -3.67
N SER A 69 -10.42 -29.16 -3.77
CA SER A 69 -11.28 -30.13 -3.10
C SER A 69 -11.06 -31.54 -3.64
N PRO A 70 -11.25 -32.59 -2.85
CA PRO A 70 -11.02 -33.99 -3.28
C PRO A 70 -11.82 -34.38 -4.54
N ASP A 71 -13.00 -33.79 -4.73
CA ASP A 71 -13.87 -34.03 -5.88
C ASP A 71 -13.54 -33.12 -7.10
N GLY A 72 -12.57 -32.24 -6.99
CA GLY A 72 -12.12 -31.32 -8.05
C GLY A 72 -13.10 -30.20 -8.39
N LYS A 73 -14.18 -30.01 -7.60
CA LYS A 73 -15.19 -28.99 -7.90
C LYS A 73 -14.80 -27.60 -7.40
N PHE A 74 -14.02 -27.51 -6.33
CA PHE A 74 -13.62 -26.25 -5.72
C PHE A 74 -12.10 -26.12 -5.62
N ILE A 75 -11.65 -24.88 -5.55
CA ILE A 75 -10.29 -24.50 -5.17
C ILE A 75 -10.38 -23.55 -4.00
N ALA A 76 -9.68 -23.87 -2.92
CA ALA A 76 -9.54 -23.02 -1.75
C ALA A 76 -8.27 -22.16 -1.84
N PHE A 77 -8.35 -20.93 -1.36
CA PHE A 77 -7.20 -20.04 -1.19
C PHE A 77 -7.51 -18.92 -0.19
N ALA A 78 -6.46 -18.33 0.39
CA ALA A 78 -6.59 -17.19 1.28
C ALA A 78 -6.67 -15.86 0.51
N SER A 79 -7.53 -14.97 0.95
CA SER A 79 -7.69 -13.63 0.36
C SER A 79 -7.95 -12.57 1.42
N LYS A 80 -7.37 -11.38 1.25
CA LYS A 80 -7.78 -10.19 1.99
C LYS A 80 -9.15 -9.74 1.51
N SER A 81 -10.09 -9.64 2.43
CA SER A 81 -11.51 -9.43 2.14
C SER A 81 -12.11 -8.39 3.09
N GLY A 82 -11.80 -7.13 2.86
CA GLY A 82 -12.27 -6.01 3.70
C GLY A 82 -11.53 -5.92 5.04
N LYS A 83 -12.25 -6.10 6.14
CA LYS A 83 -11.68 -5.99 7.49
C LYS A 83 -10.80 -7.18 7.87
N GLU A 84 -11.17 -8.37 7.44
CA GLU A 84 -10.57 -9.64 7.85
C GLU A 84 -10.09 -10.41 6.62
N ASP A 85 -9.16 -11.31 6.81
CA ASP A 85 -8.81 -12.28 5.79
C ASP A 85 -9.88 -13.38 5.75
N SER A 86 -10.03 -14.02 4.61
CA SER A 86 -11.02 -15.07 4.41
C SER A 86 -10.42 -16.20 3.59
N ILE A 87 -10.93 -17.39 3.83
CA ILE A 87 -10.74 -18.53 2.94
C ILE A 87 -11.84 -18.47 1.88
N ILE A 88 -11.43 -18.47 0.63
CA ILE A 88 -12.31 -18.46 -0.54
C ILE A 88 -12.33 -19.86 -1.15
N MET A 89 -13.50 -20.39 -1.40
CA MET A 89 -13.71 -21.65 -2.15
C MET A 89 -14.38 -21.32 -3.46
N VAL A 90 -13.63 -21.36 -4.56
CA VAL A 90 -14.14 -21.04 -5.90
C VAL A 90 -14.51 -22.28 -6.68
N ASN A 91 -15.71 -22.31 -7.25
CA ASN A 91 -16.17 -23.37 -8.11
C ASN A 91 -15.44 -23.35 -9.46
N THR A 92 -14.83 -24.47 -9.83
CA THR A 92 -13.96 -24.59 -11.01
C THR A 92 -14.74 -24.52 -12.33
N GLN A 93 -16.05 -24.84 -12.31
CA GLN A 93 -16.89 -24.88 -13.52
C GLN A 93 -17.47 -23.51 -13.88
N ASN A 94 -18.07 -22.80 -12.90
CA ASN A 94 -18.75 -21.54 -13.16
C ASN A 94 -17.99 -20.30 -12.66
N GLY A 95 -17.10 -20.45 -11.65
CA GLY A 95 -16.36 -19.35 -11.03
C GLY A 95 -17.11 -18.66 -9.88
N ASP A 96 -18.27 -19.22 -9.46
CA ASP A 96 -18.96 -18.80 -8.24
C ASP A 96 -18.10 -19.18 -7.04
N TYR A 97 -18.20 -18.41 -5.95
CA TYR A 97 -17.38 -18.65 -4.78
C TYR A 97 -18.15 -18.50 -3.49
N GLU A 98 -17.69 -19.22 -2.49
CA GLU A 98 -18.10 -19.11 -1.09
C GLU A 98 -16.94 -18.52 -0.29
N LYS A 99 -17.28 -17.87 0.83
CA LYS A 99 -16.32 -17.16 1.65
C LYS A 99 -16.51 -17.50 3.11
N ILE A 100 -15.44 -17.95 3.77
CA ILE A 100 -15.37 -18.18 5.21
C ILE A 100 -14.47 -17.08 5.81
N PRO A 101 -15.05 -16.08 6.53
CA PRO A 101 -14.26 -15.08 7.24
C PRO A 101 -13.50 -15.74 8.40
N ILE A 102 -12.22 -15.41 8.55
CA ILE A 102 -11.38 -15.97 9.63
C ILE A 102 -11.00 -14.83 10.58
N PRO A 103 -11.34 -14.92 11.87
CA PRO A 103 -11.10 -13.85 12.85
C PRO A 103 -9.65 -13.87 13.37
N LEU A 104 -8.69 -13.84 12.48
CA LEU A 104 -7.25 -13.76 12.74
C LEU A 104 -6.66 -12.52 12.07
N ASP A 105 -5.42 -12.14 12.46
CA ASP A 105 -4.70 -11.00 11.88
C ASP A 105 -4.26 -11.25 10.44
N GLY A 106 -4.01 -12.51 10.08
CA GLY A 106 -3.68 -12.95 8.73
C GLY A 106 -3.98 -14.41 8.47
N VAL A 107 -4.30 -14.76 7.23
CA VAL A 107 -4.54 -16.13 6.75
C VAL A 107 -3.68 -16.38 5.52
N PHE A 108 -2.98 -17.52 5.51
CA PHE A 108 -2.07 -17.91 4.43
C PHE A 108 -2.17 -19.41 4.18
N THR A 109 -1.66 -19.88 3.08
CA THR A 109 -1.41 -21.29 2.72
C THR A 109 -2.52 -22.23 3.16
N THR A 110 -3.58 -22.29 2.37
CA THR A 110 -4.71 -23.19 2.61
C THR A 110 -4.46 -24.55 1.99
N VAL A 111 -4.77 -25.63 2.70
CA VAL A 111 -4.70 -27.00 2.21
C VAL A 111 -5.97 -27.78 2.59
N TRP A 112 -6.70 -28.25 1.58
CA TRP A 112 -7.94 -29.00 1.75
C TRP A 112 -7.64 -30.41 2.24
N HIS A 113 -8.39 -30.88 3.23
CA HIS A 113 -8.29 -32.25 3.70
C HIS A 113 -8.67 -33.25 2.60
N PRO A 114 -7.91 -34.34 2.38
CA PRO A 114 -8.13 -35.25 1.26
C PRO A 114 -9.47 -36.00 1.27
N ASN A 115 -10.10 -36.16 2.44
CA ASN A 115 -11.31 -36.98 2.59
C ASN A 115 -12.46 -36.25 3.30
N GLU A 116 -12.25 -35.10 3.95
CA GLU A 116 -13.23 -34.39 4.77
C GLU A 116 -13.44 -32.95 4.31
N ASN A 117 -14.57 -32.36 4.75
CA ASN A 117 -14.85 -30.94 4.54
C ASN A 117 -14.09 -30.03 5.53
N LYS A 118 -12.78 -30.15 5.55
CA LYS A 118 -11.90 -29.37 6.43
C LYS A 118 -10.77 -28.74 5.63
N ILE A 119 -10.32 -27.57 6.06
CA ILE A 119 -9.16 -26.88 5.47
C ILE A 119 -8.19 -26.57 6.60
N ALA A 120 -6.94 -27.05 6.48
CA ALA A 120 -5.84 -26.56 7.30
C ALA A 120 -5.19 -25.35 6.61
N PHE A 121 -4.67 -24.42 7.41
CA PHE A 121 -4.04 -23.21 6.92
C PHE A 121 -3.08 -22.64 7.95
N VAL A 122 -2.23 -21.71 7.50
CA VAL A 122 -1.37 -20.91 8.39
C VAL A 122 -2.13 -19.65 8.81
N GLY A 123 -2.32 -19.47 10.11
CA GLY A 123 -2.98 -18.32 10.71
C GLY A 123 -2.03 -17.46 11.54
N HIS A 124 -2.08 -16.16 11.38
CA HIS A 124 -1.36 -15.21 12.25
C HIS A 124 -2.28 -14.65 13.30
N LYS A 125 -1.83 -14.69 14.55
CA LYS A 125 -2.50 -14.05 15.69
C LYS A 125 -1.47 -13.64 16.74
N ASP A 126 -1.56 -12.42 17.27
CA ASP A 126 -0.74 -11.93 18.39
C ASP A 126 0.77 -12.16 18.19
N ASN A 127 1.28 -11.97 16.95
CA ASN A 127 2.68 -12.19 16.51
C ASN A 127 3.12 -13.68 16.45
N ALA A 128 2.23 -14.65 16.59
CA ALA A 128 2.49 -16.06 16.33
C ALA A 128 1.94 -16.47 14.96
N SER A 129 2.58 -17.48 14.36
CA SER A 129 2.20 -18.05 13.06
C SER A 129 1.99 -19.56 13.24
N ASP A 130 0.76 -19.95 13.49
CA ASP A 130 0.39 -21.33 13.82
C ASP A 130 -0.37 -22.02 12.68
N LEU A 131 -0.44 -23.35 12.75
CA LEU A 131 -1.36 -24.15 11.97
C LEU A 131 -2.76 -24.13 12.59
N TYR A 132 -3.74 -23.81 11.77
CA TYR A 132 -5.16 -23.84 12.12
C TYR A 132 -5.91 -24.83 11.22
N LEU A 133 -7.00 -25.33 11.77
CA LEU A 133 -7.97 -26.16 11.05
C LEU A 133 -9.33 -25.49 11.13
N VAL A 134 -10.02 -25.35 10.00
CA VAL A 134 -11.42 -24.95 9.94
C VAL A 134 -12.26 -26.06 9.35
N ASP A 135 -13.38 -26.38 10.02
CA ASP A 135 -14.43 -27.23 9.48
C ASP A 135 -15.36 -26.37 8.61
N ILE A 136 -15.54 -26.76 7.35
CA ILE A 136 -16.28 -25.95 6.37
C ILE A 136 -17.79 -25.90 6.69
N ASP A 137 -18.33 -26.99 7.24
CA ASP A 137 -19.76 -27.12 7.47
C ASP A 137 -20.21 -26.42 8.76
N THR A 138 -19.34 -26.36 9.77
CA THR A 138 -19.63 -25.78 11.10
C THR A 138 -18.95 -24.44 11.32
N GLU A 139 -17.98 -24.08 10.49
CA GLU A 139 -17.07 -22.93 10.64
C GLU A 139 -16.28 -22.95 11.97
N GLU A 140 -16.16 -24.11 12.62
CA GLU A 140 -15.38 -24.25 13.84
C GLU A 140 -13.88 -24.14 13.54
N LEU A 141 -13.19 -23.29 14.30
CA LEU A 141 -11.77 -22.99 14.15
C LEU A 141 -10.97 -23.60 15.31
N THR A 142 -9.97 -24.42 14.98
CA THR A 142 -9.05 -25.04 15.94
C THR A 142 -7.61 -24.60 15.65
N ASN A 143 -6.86 -24.16 16.68
CA ASN A 143 -5.42 -23.98 16.59
C ASN A 143 -4.72 -25.31 16.90
N LEU A 144 -3.88 -25.82 15.99
CA LEU A 144 -3.23 -27.12 16.09
C LEU A 144 -1.89 -27.06 16.82
N THR A 145 -1.10 -26.00 16.61
CA THR A 145 0.28 -25.90 17.13
C THR A 145 0.39 -25.01 18.35
N ASN A 146 -0.25 -23.86 18.37
CA ASN A 146 -0.42 -22.94 19.50
C ASN A 146 0.85 -22.75 20.35
N ASP A 147 1.95 -22.38 19.71
CA ASP A 147 3.24 -22.19 20.38
C ASP A 147 3.95 -20.89 19.93
N THR A 148 5.23 -20.73 20.25
CA THR A 148 6.01 -19.51 19.93
C THR A 148 6.76 -19.60 18.62
N PHE A 149 6.72 -20.72 17.94
CA PHE A 149 7.39 -20.96 16.68
C PHE A 149 6.50 -20.57 15.51
N SER A 150 7.12 -20.36 14.37
CA SER A 150 6.41 -20.01 13.16
C SER A 150 6.29 -21.22 12.24
N ASP A 151 5.08 -21.51 11.82
CA ASP A 151 4.76 -22.62 10.92
C ASP A 151 4.41 -22.11 9.52
N PHE A 152 4.81 -22.88 8.49
CA PHE A 152 4.67 -22.52 7.10
C PHE A 152 4.32 -23.72 6.22
N ALA A 153 3.71 -23.44 5.07
CA ALA A 153 3.53 -24.36 3.95
C ALA A 153 3.06 -25.79 4.34
N PRO A 154 1.92 -25.96 5.04
CA PRO A 154 1.40 -27.27 5.37
C PRO A 154 1.00 -28.07 4.13
N THR A 155 1.08 -29.40 4.23
CA THR A 155 0.53 -30.38 3.28
C THR A 155 -0.03 -31.58 4.03
N TRP A 156 -1.17 -32.11 3.56
CA TRP A 156 -1.77 -33.30 4.14
C TRP A 156 -1.12 -34.60 3.67
N SER A 157 -1.03 -35.59 4.55
CA SER A 157 -0.90 -36.96 4.11
C SER A 157 -2.17 -37.42 3.39
N GLN A 158 -2.06 -38.34 2.47
CA GLN A 158 -3.20 -38.77 1.62
C GLN A 158 -4.29 -39.54 2.39
N ASP A 159 -3.96 -40.10 3.53
CA ASP A 159 -4.93 -40.69 4.48
C ASP A 159 -5.71 -39.62 5.27
N GLY A 160 -5.16 -38.39 5.39
CA GLY A 160 -5.75 -37.30 6.15
C GLY A 160 -5.37 -37.30 7.63
N ASP A 161 -4.58 -38.26 8.09
CA ASP A 161 -4.26 -38.42 9.51
C ASP A 161 -3.08 -37.55 9.98
N ARG A 162 -2.33 -36.93 9.04
CA ARG A 162 -1.13 -36.18 9.35
C ARG A 162 -0.98 -34.93 8.47
N ILE A 163 -0.30 -33.90 9.01
CA ILE A 163 0.13 -32.72 8.27
C ILE A 163 1.66 -32.62 8.35
N VAL A 164 2.32 -32.48 7.20
CA VAL A 164 3.74 -32.12 7.12
C VAL A 164 3.83 -30.63 6.83
N PHE A 165 4.75 -29.93 7.50
CA PHE A 165 4.92 -28.47 7.40
C PHE A 165 6.35 -28.05 7.69
N SER A 166 6.74 -26.86 7.26
CA SER A 166 8.00 -26.22 7.64
C SER A 166 7.83 -25.45 8.94
N SER A 167 8.85 -25.44 9.81
CA SER A 167 8.83 -24.67 11.04
C SER A 167 10.23 -24.30 11.51
N ASP A 168 10.32 -23.16 12.21
CA ASP A 168 11.57 -22.70 12.84
C ASP A 168 11.83 -23.32 14.23
N ARG A 169 10.99 -24.26 14.69
CA ARG A 169 11.12 -24.93 15.99
C ARG A 169 12.34 -25.85 16.11
N GLY A 170 12.93 -26.29 14.99
CA GLY A 170 14.14 -27.12 14.95
C GLY A 170 15.37 -26.41 15.49
N ALA A 171 15.43 -25.10 15.36
CA ALA A 171 16.52 -24.27 15.84
C ALA A 171 16.67 -24.23 17.37
N SER A 172 15.71 -24.74 18.11
CA SER A 172 15.70 -24.73 19.60
C SER A 172 16.52 -25.85 20.24
N LYS A 173 17.30 -26.64 19.49
CA LYS A 173 17.98 -27.84 19.95
C LYS A 173 18.66 -27.73 21.31
N GLY A 174 17.90 -28.07 22.35
CA GLY A 174 18.42 -28.23 23.71
C GLY A 174 18.78 -26.95 24.44
N SER A 175 18.57 -25.78 23.88
CA SER A 175 18.72 -24.52 24.59
C SER A 175 17.43 -24.20 25.36
N PRO A 176 17.49 -24.08 26.70
CA PRO A 176 16.36 -23.61 27.48
C PRO A 176 16.14 -22.10 27.31
N ASP A 177 17.01 -21.42 26.58
CA ASP A 177 16.96 -19.96 26.40
C ASP A 177 16.47 -19.61 24.99
N MET A 178 15.29 -19.01 24.93
CA MET A 178 14.64 -18.56 23.69
C MET A 178 15.51 -17.58 22.86
N PHE A 179 16.59 -17.05 23.45
CA PHE A 179 17.52 -16.14 22.79
C PHE A 179 18.65 -16.81 22.00
N ASP A 180 18.82 -18.11 22.20
CA ASP A 180 19.79 -18.91 21.42
C ASP A 180 19.14 -19.59 20.21
N ILE A 181 17.83 -19.31 19.95
CA ILE A 181 17.09 -19.89 18.83
C ILE A 181 17.36 -19.09 17.57
N ASP A 182 17.78 -19.76 16.50
CA ASP A 182 17.89 -19.16 15.17
C ASP A 182 16.56 -19.32 14.40
N PHE A 183 15.63 -18.40 14.60
CA PHE A 183 14.35 -18.36 13.90
C PHE A 183 14.47 -18.16 12.37
N SER A 184 15.67 -17.99 11.82
CA SER A 184 15.88 -17.91 10.37
C SER A 184 16.01 -19.28 9.71
N GLN A 185 16.24 -20.34 10.49
CA GLN A 185 16.35 -21.72 10.00
C GLN A 185 15.02 -22.45 10.12
N ARG A 186 14.65 -23.18 9.09
CA ARG A 186 13.44 -23.98 9.03
C ARG A 186 13.74 -25.40 8.65
N ASP A 187 13.15 -26.33 9.42
CA ASP A 187 13.13 -27.76 9.17
C ASP A 187 11.71 -28.24 8.90
N LEU A 188 11.56 -29.48 8.44
CA LEU A 188 10.26 -30.11 8.23
C LEU A 188 9.81 -30.86 9.46
N PHE A 189 8.54 -30.69 9.80
CA PHE A 189 7.86 -31.33 10.93
C PHE A 189 6.58 -32.01 10.47
N MET A 190 6.10 -32.93 11.29
CA MET A 190 4.84 -33.66 11.08
C MET A 190 4.00 -33.57 12.33
N TYR A 191 2.76 -33.12 12.17
CA TYR A 191 1.71 -33.20 13.18
C TYR A 191 0.85 -34.45 12.93
N ASP A 192 0.65 -35.29 13.94
CA ASP A 192 -0.15 -36.51 13.89
C ASP A 192 -1.44 -36.28 14.69
N PHE A 193 -2.61 -36.44 14.04
CA PHE A 193 -3.91 -36.17 14.66
C PHE A 193 -4.34 -37.19 15.70
N ALA A 194 -3.80 -38.41 15.66
CA ALA A 194 -4.15 -39.47 16.62
C ALA A 194 -3.44 -39.28 17.95
N SER A 195 -2.19 -38.83 17.92
CA SER A 195 -1.40 -38.58 19.13
C SER A 195 -1.36 -37.12 19.57
N GLU A 196 -1.74 -36.18 18.68
CA GLU A 196 -1.58 -34.73 18.82
C GLU A 196 -0.11 -34.33 19.06
N GLU A 197 0.83 -35.14 18.58
CA GLU A 197 2.28 -34.90 18.72
C GLU A 197 2.88 -34.30 17.44
N ILE A 198 3.90 -33.45 17.63
CA ILE A 198 4.73 -32.88 16.54
C ILE A 198 6.07 -33.62 16.55
N THR A 199 6.44 -34.21 15.41
CA THR A 199 7.71 -34.91 15.24
C THR A 199 8.55 -34.24 14.16
N GLN A 200 9.87 -34.11 14.38
CA GLN A 200 10.80 -33.56 13.41
C GLN A 200 11.12 -34.60 12.35
N ILE A 201 11.06 -34.22 11.06
CA ILE A 201 11.41 -35.07 9.91
C ILE A 201 12.84 -34.82 9.50
N THR A 202 13.24 -33.55 9.37
CA THR A 202 14.57 -33.14 8.94
C THR A 202 15.29 -32.38 10.04
N ASP A 203 16.61 -32.42 10.02
CA ASP A 203 17.49 -31.79 10.98
C ASP A 203 18.80 -31.44 10.27
N THR A 204 18.75 -30.35 9.49
CA THR A 204 19.84 -29.93 8.60
C THR A 204 20.26 -28.49 8.87
N PRO A 205 21.47 -28.07 8.43
CA PRO A 205 21.90 -26.69 8.60
C PRO A 205 21.32 -25.71 7.55
N TYR A 206 20.39 -26.13 6.70
CA TYR A 206 19.79 -25.32 5.64
C TYR A 206 18.27 -25.29 5.76
N ASN A 207 17.65 -24.33 5.08
CA ASN A 207 16.19 -24.17 5.11
C ASN A 207 15.49 -25.18 4.22
N GLU A 208 14.43 -25.78 4.72
CA GLU A 208 13.55 -26.69 4.03
C GLU A 208 12.12 -26.16 4.02
N ASP A 209 11.54 -26.14 2.84
CA ASP A 209 10.26 -25.47 2.60
C ASP A 209 9.37 -26.22 1.61
N TYR A 210 8.10 -25.89 1.55
CA TYR A 210 7.12 -26.37 0.58
C TYR A 210 7.05 -27.90 0.46
N PRO A 211 6.77 -28.63 1.54
CA PRO A 211 6.58 -30.08 1.46
C PRO A 211 5.35 -30.42 0.62
N SER A 212 5.43 -31.51 -0.15
CA SER A 212 4.33 -32.08 -0.91
C SER A 212 4.42 -33.60 -0.91
N LEU A 213 3.33 -34.30 -0.58
CA LEU A 213 3.30 -35.75 -0.33
C LEU A 213 2.50 -36.49 -1.42
N THR A 214 3.05 -37.66 -1.83
CA THR A 214 2.34 -38.61 -2.68
C THR A 214 1.52 -39.62 -1.86
N LYS A 215 0.69 -40.43 -2.53
CA LYS A 215 -0.07 -41.53 -1.89
C LYS A 215 0.81 -42.58 -1.20
N GLU A 216 2.01 -42.77 -1.68
CA GLU A 216 2.98 -43.72 -1.16
C GLU A 216 3.86 -43.15 -0.04
N ASN A 217 3.50 -41.96 0.50
CA ASN A 217 4.29 -41.22 1.49
C ASN A 217 5.72 -40.87 1.01
N LEU A 218 5.88 -40.64 -0.28
CA LEU A 218 7.09 -40.05 -0.84
C LEU A 218 6.97 -38.52 -0.71
N LEU A 219 7.89 -37.91 0.04
CA LEU A 219 7.94 -36.49 0.32
C LEU A 219 8.84 -35.78 -0.68
N PHE A 220 8.29 -34.77 -1.34
CA PHE A 220 9.06 -33.77 -2.10
C PHE A 220 9.06 -32.46 -1.33
N TYR A 221 10.17 -31.74 -1.34
CA TYR A 221 10.29 -30.43 -0.70
C TYR A 221 11.42 -29.63 -1.35
N THR A 222 11.51 -28.35 -1.03
CA THR A 222 12.61 -27.51 -1.48
C THR A 222 13.60 -27.24 -0.35
N ALA A 223 14.90 -27.24 -0.65
CA ALA A 223 15.95 -26.90 0.31
C ALA A 223 17.05 -26.05 -0.32
N ASP A 224 17.61 -25.12 0.46
CA ASP A 224 18.70 -24.22 0.02
C ASP A 224 20.10 -24.76 0.31
N TYR A 225 20.26 -26.07 0.21
CA TYR A 225 21.46 -26.86 0.51
C TYR A 225 22.79 -26.23 0.04
N ASN A 226 22.80 -25.63 -1.15
CA ASN A 226 23.96 -24.98 -1.72
C ASN A 226 23.85 -23.46 -1.84
N GLY A 227 22.90 -22.86 -1.09
CA GLY A 227 22.53 -21.46 -1.19
C GLY A 227 21.52 -21.15 -2.32
N VAL A 228 20.99 -22.17 -2.99
CA VAL A 228 19.92 -22.08 -4.00
C VAL A 228 18.90 -23.15 -3.74
N TYR A 229 17.62 -22.77 -3.62
CA TYR A 229 16.54 -23.73 -3.42
C TYR A 229 16.43 -24.71 -4.59
N ASN A 230 16.58 -25.98 -4.28
CA ASN A 230 16.43 -27.13 -5.18
C ASN A 230 15.37 -28.09 -4.63
N ILE A 231 14.85 -28.99 -5.49
CA ILE A 231 13.88 -29.99 -5.09
C ILE A 231 14.62 -31.22 -4.56
N PHE A 232 14.22 -31.66 -3.40
CA PHE A 232 14.64 -32.89 -2.75
C PHE A 232 13.49 -33.90 -2.70
N ARG A 233 13.87 -35.17 -2.67
CA ARG A 233 12.97 -36.28 -2.49
C ARG A 233 13.40 -37.10 -1.28
N HIS A 234 12.44 -37.48 -0.43
CA HIS A 234 12.66 -38.26 0.78
C HIS A 234 11.56 -39.32 0.95
N GLU A 235 11.96 -40.55 1.18
CA GLU A 235 11.06 -41.63 1.59
C GLU A 235 10.90 -41.57 3.10
N MET A 236 9.69 -41.31 3.61
CA MET A 236 9.41 -41.07 5.03
C MET A 236 9.93 -42.15 6.00
N ASN A 237 10.22 -43.33 5.49
CA ASN A 237 10.74 -44.46 6.30
C ASN A 237 12.26 -44.69 6.13
N SER A 238 12.96 -43.78 5.44
CA SER A 238 14.40 -43.90 5.20
C SER A 238 15.13 -42.67 5.72
N GLU A 239 16.43 -42.77 5.94
CA GLU A 239 17.30 -41.64 6.27
C GLU A 239 17.89 -40.98 5.00
N ILE A 240 17.41 -41.35 3.81
CA ILE A 240 17.97 -40.89 2.53
C ILE A 240 17.20 -39.69 2.01
N PHE A 241 17.91 -38.59 1.84
CA PHE A 241 17.42 -37.34 1.25
C PHE A 241 18.19 -37.14 -0.08
N SER A 242 17.50 -37.13 -1.20
CA SER A 242 18.13 -37.05 -2.52
C SER A 242 17.70 -35.77 -3.24
N PRO A 243 18.64 -34.87 -3.62
CA PRO A 243 18.35 -33.79 -4.53
C PRO A 243 18.05 -34.33 -5.92
N ILE A 244 16.97 -33.89 -6.53
CA ILE A 244 16.54 -34.28 -7.88
C ILE A 244 16.62 -33.15 -8.90
N THR A 245 17.10 -31.99 -8.50
CA THR A 245 17.35 -30.84 -9.37
C THR A 245 18.62 -30.12 -9.00
N ASN A 246 19.22 -29.45 -9.98
CA ASN A 246 20.35 -28.55 -9.80
C ASN A 246 20.03 -27.23 -10.53
N ALA A 247 19.20 -26.38 -9.91
CA ALA A 247 18.76 -25.11 -10.47
C ALA A 247 19.75 -23.99 -10.17
N ILE A 248 19.94 -23.08 -11.11
CA ILE A 248 20.85 -21.92 -10.95
C ILE A 248 20.13 -20.75 -10.25
N THR A 249 18.82 -20.63 -10.41
CA THR A 249 18.02 -19.45 -10.02
C THR A 249 17.06 -19.70 -8.87
N GLY A 250 17.02 -20.92 -8.35
CA GLY A 250 16.10 -21.33 -7.28
C GLY A 250 14.73 -21.77 -7.77
N ILE A 251 14.15 -22.66 -6.99
CA ILE A 251 12.82 -23.26 -7.17
C ILE A 251 12.01 -22.99 -5.91
N GLN A 252 10.75 -22.62 -6.08
CA GLN A 252 9.83 -22.42 -4.95
C GLN A 252 8.46 -23.00 -5.31
N GLN A 253 7.63 -23.21 -4.28
CA GLN A 253 6.21 -23.52 -4.46
C GLN A 253 6.00 -24.74 -5.38
N ILE A 254 6.28 -25.89 -4.83
CA ILE A 254 6.09 -27.16 -5.54
C ILE A 254 4.74 -27.78 -5.21
N ASP A 255 4.24 -28.59 -6.13
CA ASP A 255 3.16 -29.52 -5.87
C ASP A 255 3.36 -30.80 -6.70
N VAL A 256 3.06 -31.95 -6.10
CA VAL A 256 3.19 -33.26 -6.74
C VAL A 256 1.81 -33.85 -6.99
N ASP A 257 1.62 -34.52 -8.13
CA ASP A 257 0.39 -35.26 -8.35
C ASP A 257 0.31 -36.49 -7.44
N SER A 258 -0.87 -37.01 -7.19
CA SER A 258 -1.09 -38.09 -6.24
C SER A 258 -0.29 -39.38 -6.56
N SER A 259 0.16 -39.55 -7.82
CA SER A 259 0.96 -40.70 -8.26
C SER A 259 2.46 -40.53 -8.08
N GLY A 260 2.95 -39.29 -7.89
CA GLY A 260 4.37 -38.96 -7.87
C GLY A 260 5.02 -38.88 -9.26
N ASP A 261 4.27 -39.11 -10.33
CA ASP A 261 4.80 -39.05 -11.70
C ASP A 261 5.07 -37.61 -12.15
N LYS A 262 4.18 -36.67 -11.80
CA LYS A 262 4.32 -35.27 -12.21
C LYS A 262 4.53 -34.36 -11.02
N LEU A 263 5.50 -33.47 -11.15
CA LEU A 263 5.77 -32.41 -10.19
C LEU A 263 5.71 -31.05 -10.90
N VAL A 264 4.92 -30.12 -10.39
CA VAL A 264 4.86 -28.74 -10.87
C VAL A 264 5.53 -27.81 -9.89
N PHE A 265 6.24 -26.82 -10.38
CA PHE A 265 6.94 -25.86 -9.53
C PHE A 265 7.10 -24.49 -10.19
N SER A 266 7.28 -23.46 -9.35
CA SER A 266 7.67 -22.13 -9.76
C SER A 266 9.19 -22.00 -9.81
N GLY A 267 9.74 -21.57 -10.93
CA GLY A 267 11.18 -21.30 -11.09
C GLY A 267 11.42 -19.93 -11.74
N TYR A 268 12.47 -19.24 -11.30
CA TYR A 268 12.82 -17.94 -11.87
C TYR A 268 13.53 -18.13 -13.22
N SER A 269 12.98 -17.54 -14.29
CA SER A 269 13.51 -17.67 -15.64
C SER A 269 13.19 -16.44 -16.48
N GLU A 270 14.15 -15.96 -17.29
CA GLU A 270 13.97 -14.86 -18.24
C GLU A 270 13.32 -13.59 -17.66
N ARG A 271 13.68 -13.23 -16.41
CA ARG A 271 13.22 -12.05 -15.66
C ARG A 271 11.80 -12.16 -15.09
N GLY A 272 11.33 -13.37 -14.82
CA GLY A 272 10.04 -13.62 -14.17
C GLY A 272 9.97 -15.01 -13.58
N TRP A 273 8.91 -15.28 -12.83
CA TRP A 273 8.59 -16.59 -12.29
C TRP A 273 7.72 -17.34 -13.28
N ASP A 274 8.19 -18.48 -13.74
CA ASP A 274 7.50 -19.38 -14.65
C ASP A 274 7.15 -20.70 -13.99
N LEU A 275 6.10 -21.36 -14.46
CA LEU A 275 5.77 -22.72 -14.05
C LEU A 275 6.49 -23.74 -14.94
N PHE A 276 7.02 -24.73 -14.29
CA PHE A 276 7.64 -25.88 -14.91
C PHE A 276 6.93 -27.15 -14.44
N VAL A 277 6.81 -28.13 -15.34
CA VAL A 277 6.33 -29.46 -15.01
C VAL A 277 7.45 -30.45 -15.30
N MET A 278 7.78 -31.27 -14.30
CA MET A 278 8.70 -32.40 -14.40
C MET A 278 7.87 -33.67 -14.46
N SER A 279 8.16 -34.56 -15.38
CA SER A 279 7.56 -35.91 -15.47
C SER A 279 8.52 -36.93 -14.89
N GLN A 280 8.00 -38.06 -14.44
CA GLN A 280 8.74 -39.14 -13.79
C GLN A 280 9.52 -38.64 -12.57
N ALA A 281 8.91 -37.78 -11.76
CA ALA A 281 9.57 -37.16 -10.62
C ALA A 281 10.01 -38.18 -9.56
N GLN A 282 9.19 -39.19 -9.32
CA GLN A 282 9.51 -40.29 -8.39
C GLN A 282 10.73 -41.12 -8.81
N ASP A 283 10.95 -41.30 -10.12
CA ASP A 283 12.02 -42.14 -10.68
C ASP A 283 13.26 -41.30 -11.09
N LYS A 284 13.26 -40.01 -10.76
CA LYS A 284 14.37 -39.10 -11.11
C LYS A 284 15.65 -39.55 -10.39
N GLU A 285 16.74 -39.65 -11.15
CA GLU A 285 18.05 -39.93 -10.58
C GLU A 285 18.50 -38.75 -9.68
N GLU A 286 19.31 -39.08 -8.67
CA GLU A 286 19.92 -38.06 -7.82
C GLU A 286 20.85 -37.16 -8.63
N GLU A 287 20.71 -35.85 -8.44
CA GLU A 287 21.53 -34.83 -9.06
C GLU A 287 22.68 -34.42 -8.12
N VAL A 288 23.84 -34.16 -8.67
CA VAL A 288 24.94 -33.58 -7.91
C VAL A 288 24.75 -32.07 -7.82
N VAL A 289 24.53 -31.56 -6.63
CA VAL A 289 24.34 -30.13 -6.36
C VAL A 289 25.63 -29.57 -5.74
N PRO A 290 26.52 -28.92 -6.53
CA PRO A 290 27.73 -28.33 -5.99
C PRO A 290 27.44 -27.08 -5.18
N GLU A 291 28.27 -26.79 -4.19
CA GLU A 291 28.21 -25.52 -3.47
C GLU A 291 28.35 -24.34 -4.42
N THR A 292 27.50 -23.34 -4.24
CA THR A 292 27.65 -22.07 -4.97
C THR A 292 28.76 -21.23 -4.34
N ARG A 293 29.40 -20.39 -5.15
CA ARG A 293 30.42 -19.45 -4.66
C ARG A 293 29.88 -18.55 -3.53
N PHE A 294 28.64 -18.16 -3.61
CA PHE A 294 27.98 -17.36 -2.56
C PHE A 294 27.89 -18.13 -1.24
N TYR A 295 27.57 -19.41 -1.30
CA TYR A 295 27.48 -20.26 -0.10
C TYR A 295 28.82 -20.54 0.52
N SER A 296 29.84 -20.89 -0.31
CA SER A 296 31.22 -21.11 0.17
C SER A 296 31.81 -19.83 0.78
N GLU A 297 31.66 -18.68 0.14
CA GLU A 297 32.12 -17.40 0.67
C GLU A 297 31.40 -17.01 1.99
N ARG A 298 30.15 -17.40 2.19
CA ARG A 298 29.39 -17.17 3.44
C ARG A 298 29.89 -18.08 4.56
N ASN A 299 30.24 -19.31 4.26
CA ASN A 299 30.73 -20.27 5.26
C ASN A 299 32.22 -20.05 5.63
N ASP A 300 33.01 -19.39 4.77
CA ASP A 300 34.38 -18.97 5.05
C ASP A 300 34.45 -17.75 6.01
N VAL A 301 33.33 -17.07 6.25
CA VAL A 301 33.23 -16.01 7.27
C VAL A 301 32.95 -16.68 8.61
N ASP A 302 34.02 -16.97 9.35
CA ASP A 302 33.95 -17.48 10.72
C ASP A 302 33.06 -16.57 11.56
N THR A 303 31.87 -17.13 11.87
CA THR A 303 30.83 -16.60 12.75
C THR A 303 29.99 -15.45 12.23
N PHE A 304 28.70 -15.64 12.30
CA PHE A 304 27.61 -14.64 12.20
C PHE A 304 27.84 -13.36 13.05
N GLU A 305 28.77 -13.40 14.01
CA GLU A 305 29.24 -12.24 14.76
C GLU A 305 29.99 -11.23 13.89
N ASP A 306 30.66 -11.65 12.80
CA ASP A 306 31.36 -10.74 11.89
C ASP A 306 30.44 -10.08 10.86
N LEU A 307 29.25 -10.62 10.61
CA LEU A 307 28.21 -10.01 9.75
C LEU A 307 27.20 -9.14 10.52
N ARG A 308 27.02 -9.38 11.83
CA ARG A 308 26.12 -8.56 12.66
C ARG A 308 26.62 -7.15 12.90
N PHE A 309 27.91 -6.97 12.84
CA PHE A 309 28.52 -5.66 12.78
C PHE A 309 29.69 -5.77 11.80
N VAL A 310 29.61 -5.09 10.66
CA VAL A 310 30.81 -4.36 10.31
C VAL A 310 31.18 -3.69 11.63
N LYS A 311 32.12 -4.25 12.40
CA LYS A 311 32.80 -3.51 13.43
C LYS A 311 33.25 -2.26 12.70
N THR A 312 32.44 -1.19 12.80
CA THR A 312 32.97 0.13 12.54
C THR A 312 34.24 0.09 13.32
N LYS A 313 35.37 0.00 12.63
CA LYS A 313 36.68 0.21 13.24
C LYS A 313 36.42 1.21 14.30
N LYS A 314 36.70 0.87 15.60
CA LYS A 314 36.65 1.87 16.67
C LYS A 314 37.20 3.12 16.03
N PRO A 315 36.44 4.24 15.96
CA PRO A 315 36.98 5.45 15.37
C PRO A 315 38.35 5.59 15.96
N SER A 316 39.38 5.64 15.11
CA SER A 316 40.72 6.01 15.57
C SER A 316 40.51 7.19 16.49
N GLU A 317 41.23 7.34 17.58
CA GLU A 317 41.06 8.39 18.61
C GLU A 317 41.01 9.82 18.04
N GLU A 318 41.12 9.99 16.75
CA GLU A 318 40.64 11.16 15.96
C GLU A 318 39.16 10.99 15.61
N ALA A 319 38.29 11.04 16.63
CA ALA A 319 36.87 11.20 16.41
C ALA A 319 36.68 12.52 15.64
N GLN A 320 36.19 12.44 14.39
CA GLN A 320 35.78 13.63 13.65
C GLN A 320 34.77 14.37 14.53
N ASP A 321 35.11 15.59 14.90
CA ASP A 321 34.25 16.44 15.70
C ASP A 321 33.04 16.87 14.87
N TYR A 322 31.93 16.19 15.05
CA TYR A 322 30.62 16.52 14.45
C TYR A 322 29.91 17.68 15.15
N SER A 323 30.58 18.37 16.10
CA SER A 323 30.00 19.50 16.85
C SER A 323 29.58 20.68 15.96
N GLN A 324 30.11 20.77 14.74
CA GLN A 324 29.78 21.79 13.74
C GLN A 324 28.57 21.45 12.86
N TYR A 325 28.04 20.23 12.92
CA TYR A 325 26.81 19.89 12.19
C TYR A 325 25.59 20.48 12.88
N ILE A 326 24.68 21.05 12.12
CA ILE A 326 23.47 21.75 12.58
C ILE A 326 22.64 20.91 13.57
N PHE A 327 22.72 19.58 13.50
CA PHE A 327 21.99 18.63 14.35
C PHE A 327 22.76 18.06 15.54
N SER A 328 24.02 18.44 15.74
CA SER A 328 24.87 17.89 16.83
C SER A 328 24.32 18.24 18.25
N ARG A 329 23.59 19.36 18.38
CA ARG A 329 22.97 19.74 19.65
C ARG A 329 21.81 18.83 20.07
N ASN A 330 21.07 18.29 19.12
CA ASN A 330 19.96 17.37 19.39
C ASN A 330 20.48 15.98 19.74
N TYR A 331 21.58 15.54 19.13
CA TYR A 331 22.18 14.24 19.44
C TYR A 331 22.78 14.17 20.86
N ARG A 332 23.33 15.29 21.38
CA ARG A 332 23.81 15.37 22.78
C ARG A 332 22.67 15.35 23.79
N ARG A 333 21.53 15.99 23.48
CA ARG A 333 20.35 15.96 24.33
C ARG A 333 19.75 14.56 24.49
N PHE A 334 19.84 13.74 23.45
CA PHE A 334 19.35 12.35 23.46
C PHE A 334 20.16 11.44 24.41
N ASN A 335 21.48 11.65 24.50
CA ASN A 335 22.34 10.83 25.36
C ASN A 335 22.36 11.32 26.82
N ASP A 336 22.06 12.60 27.10
CA ASP A 336 22.07 13.15 28.46
C ASP A 336 20.71 13.02 29.19
N SER A 337 19.61 12.85 28.46
CA SER A 337 18.27 12.66 29.07
C SER A 337 18.07 11.27 29.69
N ASN A 338 18.97 10.32 29.46
CA ASN A 338 18.88 8.99 30.05
C ASN A 338 19.47 8.87 31.48
N LYS A 339 19.89 9.96 32.10
CA LYS A 339 20.51 9.90 33.44
C LYS A 339 19.64 10.36 34.61
N ASP A 340 18.52 11.04 34.36
CA ASP A 340 17.78 11.69 35.45
C ASP A 340 16.31 11.26 35.61
N ASP A 341 15.78 10.29 34.85
CA ASP A 341 14.37 9.86 34.95
C ASP A 341 14.18 8.49 35.64
N GLU A 342 14.89 8.20 36.72
CA GLU A 342 14.63 7.00 37.56
C GLU A 342 13.40 7.08 38.47
N GLN A 343 12.60 8.14 38.44
CA GLN A 343 11.49 8.32 39.40
C GLN A 343 10.16 8.71 38.72
N ASN A 344 9.61 7.93 37.84
CA ASN A 344 8.14 7.83 37.62
C ASN A 344 7.81 6.83 36.51
N THR A 345 7.94 5.55 36.76
CA THR A 345 7.40 4.53 35.88
C THR A 345 6.37 3.72 36.63
N ALA A 346 5.11 3.83 36.21
CA ALA A 346 4.13 2.79 36.47
C ALA A 346 4.70 1.42 36.03
N PRO A 347 4.37 0.31 36.71
CA PRO A 347 4.92 -1.00 36.35
C PRO A 347 4.46 -1.38 34.94
N VAL A 348 5.32 -1.17 33.99
CA VAL A 348 5.23 -1.79 32.68
C VAL A 348 5.69 -3.23 32.90
N ASP A 349 4.88 -4.20 32.50
CA ASP A 349 5.26 -5.62 32.39
C ASP A 349 6.48 -5.67 31.44
N SER A 350 7.67 -5.62 32.02
CA SER A 350 8.90 -5.56 31.25
C SER A 350 9.38 -6.98 31.02
N LEU A 351 9.20 -7.48 29.82
CA LEU A 351 9.96 -8.64 29.35
C LEU A 351 11.45 -8.26 29.40
N ARG A 352 12.19 -8.82 30.36
CA ARG A 352 13.64 -8.71 30.40
C ARG A 352 14.23 -9.75 29.44
N PHE A 353 14.91 -9.29 28.44
CA PHE A 353 15.69 -10.14 27.56
C PHE A 353 17.05 -10.48 28.22
N ALA A 354 17.58 -11.67 27.99
CA ALA A 354 18.81 -12.17 28.62
C ALA A 354 20.06 -11.26 28.40
N ASN A 355 20.07 -10.46 27.34
CA ASN A 355 21.11 -9.49 27.02
C ASN A 355 20.92 -8.11 27.70
N GLY A 356 19.97 -7.98 28.65
CA GLY A 356 19.75 -6.76 29.41
C GLY A 356 18.84 -5.73 28.76
N TYR A 357 18.29 -5.98 27.58
CA TYR A 357 17.27 -5.11 26.98
C TYR A 357 15.92 -5.29 27.69
N THR A 358 15.20 -4.21 27.88
CA THR A 358 13.85 -4.23 28.40
C THR A 358 12.90 -3.67 27.35
N ALA A 359 11.78 -4.35 27.11
CA ALA A 359 10.71 -3.79 26.29
C ALA A 359 10.12 -2.58 27.00
N LYS A 360 10.05 -1.45 26.30
CA LYS A 360 9.39 -0.22 26.79
C LYS A 360 8.14 0.01 25.94
N ALA A 361 7.08 0.51 26.58
CA ALA A 361 5.93 0.99 25.84
C ALA A 361 6.37 2.07 24.83
N TYR A 362 5.88 1.97 23.60
CA TYR A 362 6.17 2.95 22.57
C TYR A 362 5.65 4.34 22.99
N GLN A 363 6.51 5.33 22.94
CA GLN A 363 6.17 6.73 23.11
C GLN A 363 6.33 7.43 21.76
N THR A 364 5.31 8.21 21.38
CA THR A 364 5.36 8.98 20.14
C THR A 364 6.49 9.99 20.20
N ASP A 365 7.47 9.85 19.32
CA ASP A 365 8.58 10.77 19.16
C ASP A 365 8.74 11.12 17.68
N PHE A 366 8.84 12.41 17.38
CA PHE A 366 8.89 12.88 15.99
C PHE A 366 10.32 13.06 15.53
N SER A 367 10.63 12.45 14.39
CA SER A 367 11.86 12.67 13.63
C SER A 367 11.59 13.51 12.39
N ILE A 368 12.61 14.21 11.92
CA ILE A 368 12.53 14.96 10.67
C ILE A 368 12.82 14.01 9.51
N ASP A 369 11.85 13.84 8.61
CA ASP A 369 11.98 12.98 7.44
C ASP A 369 12.73 13.71 6.33
N TYR A 370 12.35 14.97 6.08
CA TYR A 370 13.07 15.78 5.10
C TYR A 370 12.90 17.29 5.33
N ILE A 371 13.89 18.05 4.86
CA ILE A 371 13.87 19.52 4.78
C ILE A 371 14.31 19.92 3.37
N ALA A 372 13.45 20.67 2.69
CA ALA A 372 13.80 21.28 1.42
C ALA A 372 13.58 22.81 1.50
N THR A 373 14.63 23.57 1.33
CA THR A 373 14.59 25.03 1.42
C THR A 373 15.14 25.68 0.16
N ARG A 374 14.55 26.80 -0.22
CA ARG A 374 15.01 27.64 -1.33
C ARG A 374 14.80 29.11 -0.96
N ALA A 375 15.82 29.93 -1.13
CA ALA A 375 15.70 31.37 -1.03
C ALA A 375 15.73 32.00 -2.41
N SER A 376 14.96 33.06 -2.63
CA SER A 376 14.95 33.87 -3.84
C SER A 376 14.76 35.32 -3.47
N ILE A 377 15.28 36.22 -4.31
CA ILE A 377 15.09 37.65 -4.18
C ILE A 377 14.20 38.07 -5.34
N ASP A 378 13.13 38.77 -5.02
CA ASP A 378 12.15 39.29 -5.96
C ASP A 378 12.11 40.82 -5.85
N ASN A 379 11.98 41.50 -6.98
CA ASN A 379 12.01 42.97 -7.00
C ASN A 379 10.76 43.61 -6.38
N LEU A 380 9.63 42.88 -6.33
CA LEU A 380 8.37 43.37 -5.77
C LEU A 380 8.23 43.05 -4.27
N PHE A 381 8.72 41.89 -3.84
CA PHE A 381 8.49 41.36 -2.48
C PHE A 381 9.79 41.23 -1.67
N GLY A 382 10.94 41.57 -2.24
CA GLY A 382 12.22 41.42 -1.56
C GLY A 382 12.67 39.95 -1.43
N THR A 383 13.15 39.56 -0.26
CA THR A 383 13.61 38.20 -0.01
C THR A 383 12.44 37.28 0.29
N ARG A 384 12.35 36.18 -0.44
CA ARG A 384 11.40 35.08 -0.20
C ARG A 384 12.17 33.85 0.24
N ALA A 385 11.63 33.14 1.23
CA ALA A 385 12.15 31.86 1.69
C ALA A 385 11.05 30.79 1.54
N LEU A 386 11.28 29.83 0.67
CA LEU A 386 10.42 28.67 0.51
C LEU A 386 11.00 27.53 1.33
N ALA A 387 10.19 26.93 2.20
CA ALA A 387 10.57 25.76 2.96
C ALA A 387 9.46 24.72 2.94
N ASN A 388 9.85 23.46 2.74
CA ASN A 388 8.99 22.30 2.94
C ASN A 388 9.67 21.39 3.93
N LEU A 389 8.92 21.01 4.97
CA LEU A 389 9.39 20.19 6.07
C LEU A 389 8.38 19.05 6.28
N ALA A 390 8.88 17.88 6.61
CA ALA A 390 8.06 16.76 7.02
C ALA A 390 8.66 16.08 8.24
N TRP A 391 7.79 15.67 9.14
CA TRP A 391 8.10 14.90 10.34
C TRP A 391 7.15 13.72 10.43
N SER A 392 7.67 12.59 10.88
CA SER A 392 6.84 11.46 11.28
C SER A 392 7.37 10.84 12.58
N ASP A 393 6.54 10.05 13.21
CA ASP A 393 7.00 9.14 14.26
C ASP A 393 7.57 7.85 13.63
N VAL A 394 8.30 7.07 14.42
CA VAL A 394 8.97 5.84 13.94
C VAL A 394 7.99 4.82 13.37
N MET A 395 6.75 4.78 13.87
CA MET A 395 5.71 3.87 13.38
C MET A 395 4.98 4.40 12.14
N GLY A 396 5.15 5.69 11.80
CA GLY A 396 4.43 6.33 10.71
C GLY A 396 2.96 6.63 11.01
N ASP A 397 2.54 6.43 12.26
CA ASP A 397 1.17 6.67 12.73
C ASP A 397 0.81 8.16 12.73
N HIS A 398 1.80 9.00 12.96
CA HIS A 398 1.68 10.45 13.04
C HIS A 398 2.58 11.12 12.00
N GLN A 399 1.99 11.97 11.17
CA GLN A 399 2.75 12.70 10.15
C GLN A 399 2.40 14.18 10.18
N ILE A 400 3.41 15.05 10.15
CA ILE A 400 3.27 16.50 10.07
C ILE A 400 3.98 16.96 8.80
N MET A 401 3.28 17.76 8.00
CA MET A 401 3.86 18.40 6.84
C MET A 401 3.66 19.92 6.95
N MET A 402 4.71 20.67 6.69
CA MET A 402 4.67 22.13 6.65
C MET A 402 5.27 22.62 5.33
N GLY A 403 4.48 23.40 4.61
CA GLY A 403 4.94 24.15 3.44
C GLY A 403 4.82 25.64 3.72
N THR A 404 5.83 26.41 3.37
CA THR A 404 5.78 27.85 3.55
C THR A 404 6.54 28.58 2.46
N ASN A 405 6.00 29.73 2.04
CA ASN A 405 6.64 30.71 1.20
C ASN A 405 6.67 32.03 1.98
N LEU A 406 7.68 32.17 2.82
CA LEU A 406 7.82 33.31 3.72
C LEU A 406 8.30 34.54 2.96
N VAL A 407 7.60 35.63 3.17
CA VAL A 407 8.00 37.00 2.82
C VAL A 407 8.30 37.73 4.15
N LEU A 408 8.97 38.84 4.12
CA LEU A 408 9.28 39.63 5.34
C LEU A 408 8.05 40.04 6.15
N ASP A 409 6.87 40.05 5.55
CA ASP A 409 5.57 40.27 6.18
C ASP A 409 4.78 38.96 6.24
N LEU A 410 4.46 38.49 7.43
CA LEU A 410 3.68 37.26 7.66
C LEU A 410 2.28 37.31 7.05
N ASN A 411 1.67 38.51 6.95
CA ASN A 411 0.36 38.68 6.31
C ASN A 411 0.38 38.45 4.80
N ASN A 412 1.55 38.51 4.19
CA ASN A 412 1.78 38.25 2.77
C ASN A 412 2.52 36.93 2.52
N SER A 413 2.62 36.07 3.52
CA SER A 413 3.29 34.77 3.45
C SER A 413 2.28 33.64 3.27
N ASP A 414 2.69 32.62 2.51
CA ASP A 414 1.93 31.38 2.41
C ASP A 414 2.41 30.41 3.49
N VAL A 415 1.48 29.79 4.19
CA VAL A 415 1.77 28.77 5.19
C VAL A 415 0.70 27.69 5.09
N VAL A 416 1.12 26.45 4.99
CA VAL A 416 0.25 25.26 5.09
C VAL A 416 0.86 24.31 6.08
N VAL A 417 0.09 23.93 7.12
CA VAL A 417 0.48 22.91 8.08
C VAL A 417 -0.58 21.83 8.06
N SER A 418 -0.16 20.61 7.77
CA SER A 418 -1.03 19.44 7.73
C SER A 418 -0.56 18.40 8.74
N TYR A 419 -1.49 17.80 9.44
CA TYR A 419 -1.28 16.69 10.36
C TYR A 419 -2.15 15.52 9.95
N ALA A 420 -1.56 14.32 9.90
CA ALA A 420 -2.26 13.07 9.66
C ALA A 420 -2.06 12.10 10.83
N TYR A 421 -3.15 11.46 11.26
CA TYR A 421 -3.15 10.37 12.23
C TYR A 421 -3.68 9.10 11.56
N LEU A 422 -2.81 8.09 11.40
CA LEU A 422 -3.01 6.92 10.54
C LEU A 422 -3.02 5.59 11.30
N LYS A 423 -2.88 5.60 12.62
CA LYS A 423 -2.73 4.39 13.45
C LYS A 423 -3.89 3.42 13.34
N ASN A 424 -5.09 3.91 13.21
CA ASN A 424 -6.30 3.12 13.24
C ASN A 424 -6.91 2.96 11.84
N ARG A 425 -7.95 2.15 11.72
CA ARG A 425 -8.71 1.99 10.47
C ARG A 425 -9.23 3.33 9.92
N ILE A 426 -9.61 4.27 10.79
CA ILE A 426 -10.02 5.62 10.39
C ILE A 426 -8.78 6.50 10.34
N ASN A 427 -8.52 7.08 9.17
CA ASN A 427 -7.49 8.09 9.00
C ASN A 427 -8.06 9.48 9.27
N TYR A 428 -7.36 10.26 10.08
CA TYR A 428 -7.75 11.65 10.41
C TYR A 428 -6.74 12.62 9.83
N TYR A 429 -7.23 13.73 9.27
CA TYR A 429 -6.41 14.78 8.68
C TYR A 429 -6.86 16.13 9.19
N GLY A 430 -5.91 16.94 9.66
CA GLY A 430 -6.11 18.34 10.02
C GLY A 430 -5.21 19.20 9.16
N THR A 431 -5.70 20.32 8.64
CA THR A 431 -4.90 21.27 7.85
C THR A 431 -5.22 22.69 8.29
N LEU A 432 -4.16 23.47 8.51
CA LEU A 432 -4.22 24.91 8.68
C LEU A 432 -3.54 25.52 7.46
N PHE A 433 -4.16 26.54 6.86
CA PHE A 433 -3.58 27.18 5.69
C PHE A 433 -3.82 28.68 5.70
N GLN A 434 -2.87 29.39 5.14
CA GLN A 434 -2.94 30.79 4.74
C GLN A 434 -2.22 30.92 3.41
N GLN A 435 -2.86 31.59 2.45
CA GLN A 435 -2.28 31.98 1.17
C GLN A 435 -2.51 33.45 0.95
N ALA A 436 -1.50 34.15 0.48
CA ALA A 436 -1.56 35.58 0.23
C ALA A 436 -1.02 35.92 -1.15
N ASN A 437 -1.79 36.65 -1.90
CA ASN A 437 -1.39 37.15 -3.22
C ASN A 437 -1.53 38.67 -3.25
N THR A 438 -0.48 39.34 -3.71
CA THR A 438 -0.46 40.77 -3.92
C THR A 438 -0.21 41.03 -5.39
N PHE A 439 -0.97 41.91 -6.02
CA PHE A 439 -0.87 42.24 -7.41
C PHE A 439 -1.16 43.72 -7.65
N SER A 440 -0.52 44.31 -8.66
CA SER A 440 -0.79 45.69 -9.07
C SER A 440 -2.08 45.72 -9.88
N LEU A 441 -2.98 46.62 -9.54
CA LEU A 441 -4.24 46.87 -10.26
C LEU A 441 -4.13 47.95 -11.30
N GLY A 442 -3.08 48.76 -11.22
CA GLY A 442 -2.81 49.87 -12.13
C GLY A 442 -2.23 51.07 -11.38
N TYR A 443 -1.83 52.08 -12.12
CA TYR A 443 -1.30 53.34 -11.57
C TYR A 443 -1.92 54.54 -12.27
N SER A 444 -2.04 55.60 -11.51
CA SER A 444 -2.32 56.96 -12.03
C SER A 444 -1.08 57.85 -11.86
N LEU A 445 -1.17 59.10 -12.27
CA LEU A 445 -0.09 60.05 -12.06
C LEU A 445 0.19 60.38 -10.59
N THR A 446 -0.78 60.08 -9.69
CA THR A 446 -0.74 60.47 -8.27
C THR A 446 -0.88 59.30 -7.34
N SER A 447 -1.31 58.14 -7.82
CA SER A 447 -1.64 57.00 -6.99
C SER A 447 -1.29 55.67 -7.66
N ASP A 448 -0.89 54.66 -6.88
CA ASP A 448 -0.72 53.28 -7.30
C ASP A 448 -1.72 52.39 -6.55
N TYR A 449 -2.40 51.49 -7.26
CA TYR A 449 -3.41 50.62 -6.69
C TYR A 449 -2.89 49.19 -6.56
N ILE A 450 -2.92 48.69 -5.34
CA ILE A 450 -2.46 47.33 -5.01
C ILE A 450 -3.64 46.51 -4.49
N GLY A 451 -3.91 45.41 -5.16
CA GLY A 451 -4.85 44.37 -4.67
C GLY A 451 -4.14 43.39 -3.78
N LYS A 452 -4.69 43.14 -2.60
CA LYS A 452 -4.27 42.08 -1.70
C LYS A 452 -5.39 41.08 -1.55
N LEU A 453 -5.05 39.82 -1.71
CA LEU A 453 -5.97 38.71 -1.60
C LEU A 453 -5.41 37.75 -0.57
N ARG A 454 -6.15 37.49 0.52
CA ARG A 454 -5.79 36.53 1.55
C ARG A 454 -6.85 35.45 1.65
N ASP A 455 -6.40 34.21 1.68
CA ASP A 455 -7.23 33.03 1.82
C ASP A 455 -6.68 32.19 2.99
N TYR A 456 -7.43 32.06 4.05
CA TYR A 456 -7.00 31.35 5.24
C TYR A 456 -8.12 30.53 5.86
N GLY A 457 -7.72 29.47 6.53
CA GLY A 457 -8.70 28.60 7.13
C GLY A 457 -8.13 27.36 7.77
N LEU A 458 -9.03 26.48 8.14
CA LEU A 458 -8.72 25.19 8.70
C LEU A 458 -9.62 24.12 8.06
N GLY A 459 -9.07 22.93 7.87
CA GLY A 459 -9.80 21.77 7.38
C GLY A 459 -9.63 20.60 8.34
N PHE A 460 -10.67 19.84 8.52
CA PHE A 460 -10.63 18.56 9.21
C PHE A 460 -11.38 17.52 8.40
N PHE A 461 -10.73 16.38 8.17
CA PHE A 461 -11.28 15.27 7.40
C PHE A 461 -10.99 13.95 8.09
N ALA A 462 -11.93 13.03 7.98
CA ALA A 462 -11.76 11.65 8.38
C ALA A 462 -12.18 10.73 7.24
N GLN A 463 -11.43 9.63 7.06
CA GLN A 463 -11.66 8.64 6.01
C GLN A 463 -11.91 7.29 6.64
N TYR A 464 -13.06 6.72 6.40
CA TYR A 464 -13.42 5.37 6.85
C TYR A 464 -13.40 4.40 5.66
N PRO A 465 -12.37 3.54 5.53
CA PRO A 465 -12.32 2.51 4.51
C PRO A 465 -13.18 1.31 4.89
N PHE A 466 -14.13 0.94 4.03
CA PHE A 466 -14.82 -0.35 4.11
C PHE A 466 -13.94 -1.47 3.52
N SER A 467 -13.20 -1.12 2.46
CA SER A 467 -12.29 -2.00 1.75
C SER A 467 -11.16 -1.17 1.12
N LYS A 468 -10.19 -1.81 0.50
CA LYS A 468 -9.13 -1.16 -0.30
C LYS A 468 -9.69 -0.25 -1.40
N PHE A 469 -10.89 -0.55 -1.90
CA PHE A 469 -11.50 0.13 -3.03
C PHE A 469 -12.63 1.09 -2.65
N ASN A 470 -13.17 0.99 -1.45
CA ASN A 470 -14.40 1.66 -1.06
C ASN A 470 -14.27 2.33 0.30
N ARG A 471 -14.54 3.64 0.35
CA ARG A 471 -14.48 4.41 1.59
C ARG A 471 -15.52 5.54 1.61
N ILE A 472 -15.78 6.03 2.81
CA ILE A 472 -16.47 7.31 3.04
C ILE A 472 -15.45 8.30 3.59
N ASP A 473 -15.37 9.46 2.94
CA ASP A 473 -14.65 10.63 3.42
C ASP A 473 -15.68 11.62 4.01
N PHE A 474 -15.44 12.09 5.22
CA PHE A 474 -16.32 13.09 5.86
C PHE A 474 -15.47 14.12 6.62
N GLY A 475 -15.96 15.32 6.70
CA GLY A 475 -15.24 16.42 7.31
C GLY A 475 -15.77 17.77 6.87
N GLY A 476 -14.90 18.75 6.87
CA GLY A 476 -15.26 20.08 6.40
C GLY A 476 -14.09 21.05 6.48
N THR A 477 -14.31 22.19 5.85
CA THR A 477 -13.36 23.30 5.84
C THR A 477 -14.04 24.56 6.32
N PHE A 478 -13.41 25.26 7.25
CA PHE A 478 -13.69 26.65 7.53
C PHE A 478 -12.71 27.49 6.72
N ARG A 479 -13.23 28.45 5.95
CA ARG A 479 -12.43 29.26 5.03
C ARG A 479 -12.91 30.71 5.03
N THR A 480 -11.98 31.65 5.11
CA THR A 480 -12.23 33.07 4.93
C THR A 480 -11.32 33.59 3.83
N VAL A 481 -11.92 34.30 2.89
CA VAL A 481 -11.22 34.97 1.81
C VAL A 481 -11.46 36.47 1.96
N GLU A 482 -10.36 37.21 2.01
CA GLU A 482 -10.36 38.66 2.17
C GLU A 482 -9.71 39.30 0.94
N TYR A 483 -10.39 40.22 0.33
CA TYR A 483 -9.89 41.02 -0.77
C TYR A 483 -9.85 42.49 -0.35
N GLU A 484 -8.65 43.07 -0.35
CA GLU A 484 -8.40 44.46 0.03
C GLU A 484 -7.73 45.18 -1.13
N VAL A 485 -8.27 46.33 -1.52
CA VAL A 485 -7.65 47.25 -2.46
C VAL A 485 -7.07 48.42 -1.68
N LYS A 486 -5.78 48.64 -1.82
CA LYS A 486 -5.04 49.77 -1.24
C LYS A 486 -4.62 50.74 -2.32
N GLU A 487 -4.84 52.03 -2.06
CA GLU A 487 -4.30 53.11 -2.82
C GLU A 487 -3.01 53.63 -2.16
N PHE A 488 -1.92 53.65 -2.89
CA PHE A 488 -0.69 54.28 -2.46
C PHE A 488 -0.67 55.71 -2.93
N ASP A 489 -0.79 56.64 -2.00
CA ASP A 489 -0.63 58.08 -2.30
C ASP A 489 0.85 58.42 -2.39
N ILE A 490 1.29 58.79 -3.59
CA ILE A 490 2.69 59.14 -3.89
C ILE A 490 3.14 60.40 -3.14
N TYR A 491 2.23 61.32 -2.84
CA TYR A 491 2.57 62.59 -2.15
C TYR A 491 2.73 62.39 -0.66
N ASN A 492 1.86 61.58 -0.06
CA ASN A 492 1.87 61.36 1.39
C ASN A 492 2.67 60.12 1.79
N LEU A 493 3.07 59.27 0.83
CA LEU A 493 3.75 57.98 1.05
C LEU A 493 2.97 57.03 1.99
N THR A 494 1.65 57.08 1.89
CA THR A 494 0.74 56.27 2.71
C THR A 494 -0.06 55.28 1.87
N TYR A 495 -0.45 54.18 2.49
CA TYR A 495 -1.39 53.22 1.91
C TYR A 495 -2.75 53.36 2.60
N ASP A 496 -3.77 53.75 1.87
CA ASP A 496 -5.14 53.83 2.37
C ASP A 496 -5.98 52.70 1.78
N SER A 497 -6.78 52.03 2.59
CA SER A 497 -7.72 50.99 2.15
C SER A 497 -8.91 51.65 1.47
N VAL A 498 -9.12 51.34 0.20
CA VAL A 498 -10.19 51.92 -0.63
C VAL A 498 -11.38 50.99 -0.71
N TYR A 499 -11.13 49.68 -0.67
CA TYR A 499 -12.16 48.65 -0.76
C TYR A 499 -11.75 47.43 0.00
N THR A 500 -12.71 46.82 0.74
CA THR A 500 -12.51 45.53 1.42
C THR A 500 -13.76 44.68 1.26
N GLU A 501 -13.58 43.44 0.86
CA GLU A 501 -14.63 42.44 0.76
C GLU A 501 -14.15 41.17 1.47
N ASN A 502 -15.00 40.61 2.34
CA ASN A 502 -14.74 39.38 3.07
C ASN A 502 -15.83 38.35 2.73
N LEU A 503 -15.40 37.11 2.47
CA LEU A 503 -16.29 35.99 2.29
C LEU A 503 -15.87 34.86 3.22
N THR A 504 -16.83 34.35 4.00
CA THR A 504 -16.59 33.26 4.94
C THR A 504 -17.51 32.07 4.64
N ALA A 505 -16.94 30.87 4.66
CA ALA A 505 -17.72 29.66 4.47
C ALA A 505 -17.29 28.56 5.46
N VAL A 506 -18.30 27.89 6.01
CA VAL A 506 -18.15 26.64 6.74
C VAL A 506 -18.70 25.55 5.84
N MET A 507 -17.85 24.67 5.34
CA MET A 507 -18.18 23.74 4.25
C MET A 507 -18.05 22.28 4.71
N PRO A 508 -18.96 21.75 5.55
CA PRO A 508 -19.02 20.33 5.81
C PRO A 508 -19.32 19.54 4.54
N MET A 509 -18.69 18.37 4.42
CA MET A 509 -18.86 17.49 3.28
C MET A 509 -18.85 16.02 3.67
N VAL A 510 -19.55 15.22 2.88
CA VAL A 510 -19.49 13.76 2.89
C VAL A 510 -19.29 13.29 1.45
N SER A 511 -18.35 12.38 1.25
CA SER A 511 -18.07 11.81 -0.07
C SER A 511 -17.95 10.30 0.01
N TRP A 512 -18.73 9.60 -0.80
CA TRP A 512 -18.49 8.18 -1.07
C TRP A 512 -17.52 8.05 -2.22
N VAL A 513 -16.48 7.24 -2.02
CA VAL A 513 -15.40 7.02 -2.99
C VAL A 513 -15.27 5.53 -3.28
N PHE A 514 -15.32 5.18 -4.55
CA PHE A 514 -14.95 3.86 -5.05
C PHE A 514 -13.82 4.00 -6.06
N ASP A 515 -12.72 3.26 -5.89
CA ASP A 515 -11.55 3.32 -6.77
C ASP A 515 -10.87 1.95 -6.85
N ASN A 516 -11.10 1.22 -7.96
CA ASN A 516 -10.40 -0.03 -8.25
C ASN A 516 -9.50 0.10 -9.50
N THR A 517 -9.00 1.28 -9.76
CA THR A 517 -8.14 1.54 -10.93
C THR A 517 -6.76 0.94 -10.77
N THR A 518 -6.25 0.41 -11.88
CA THR A 518 -4.85 -0.01 -12.01
C THR A 518 -4.07 1.08 -12.73
N ASN A 519 -2.96 1.50 -12.11
CA ASN A 519 -2.10 2.54 -12.65
C ASN A 519 -0.94 1.94 -13.46
N SER A 520 -0.55 2.65 -14.51
CA SER A 520 0.71 2.52 -15.22
C SER A 520 1.58 3.75 -14.89
N TYR A 521 2.76 3.84 -15.49
CA TYR A 521 3.67 4.98 -15.33
C TYR A 521 3.02 6.34 -15.64
N THR A 522 2.09 6.38 -16.59
CA THR A 522 1.41 7.63 -17.04
C THR A 522 0.06 7.88 -16.38
N GLY A 523 -0.41 7.00 -15.51
CA GLY A 523 -1.69 7.11 -14.81
C GLY A 523 -2.59 5.88 -14.95
N PRO A 524 -3.90 5.99 -14.62
CA PRO A 524 -4.83 4.87 -14.65
C PRO A 524 -5.02 4.32 -16.06
N VAL A 525 -4.96 2.99 -16.22
CA VAL A 525 -5.10 2.29 -17.52
C VAL A 525 -6.28 1.34 -17.57
N ASP A 526 -6.76 0.86 -16.41
CA ASP A 526 -7.92 -0.03 -16.31
C ASP A 526 -8.66 0.23 -15.00
N GLY A 527 -9.94 -0.15 -14.91
CA GLY A 527 -10.73 -0.05 -13.70
C GLY A 527 -11.78 1.06 -13.72
N LEU A 528 -12.35 1.32 -12.55
CA LEU A 528 -13.44 2.26 -12.32
C LEU A 528 -13.12 3.15 -11.12
N LYS A 529 -13.39 4.44 -11.26
CA LYS A 529 -13.28 5.42 -10.18
C LYS A 529 -14.57 6.23 -10.11
N GLN A 530 -15.17 6.29 -8.92
CA GLN A 530 -16.44 6.99 -8.69
C GLN A 530 -16.35 7.84 -7.43
N TYR A 531 -16.96 9.02 -7.50
CA TYR A 531 -17.14 9.93 -6.39
C TYR A 531 -18.59 10.40 -6.34
N LEU A 532 -19.23 10.27 -5.20
CA LEU A 532 -20.49 10.93 -4.92
C LEU A 532 -20.25 11.85 -3.71
N THR A 533 -20.25 13.15 -3.94
CA THR A 533 -19.94 14.15 -2.93
C THR A 533 -21.16 15.03 -2.67
N PHE A 534 -21.50 15.20 -1.41
CA PHE A 534 -22.42 16.21 -0.92
C PHE A 534 -21.65 17.20 -0.05
N GLN A 535 -21.81 18.48 -0.32
CA GLN A 535 -21.21 19.58 0.42
C GLN A 535 -22.28 20.65 0.65
N PHE A 536 -22.27 21.27 1.82
CA PHE A 536 -23.14 22.42 2.07
C PHE A 536 -22.38 23.48 2.87
N SER A 537 -22.80 24.73 2.70
CA SER A 537 -22.34 25.87 3.48
C SER A 537 -23.56 26.53 4.11
N PRO A 538 -23.71 26.50 5.44
CA PRO A 538 -24.78 27.20 6.13
C PRO A 538 -24.52 28.71 6.14
N SER A 539 -25.57 29.49 6.36
CA SER A 539 -25.42 30.92 6.66
C SER A 539 -24.90 31.11 8.07
N VAL A 540 -23.67 31.66 8.21
CA VAL A 540 -23.01 31.91 9.49
C VAL A 540 -22.45 33.33 9.52
N GLY A 541 -23.30 34.31 9.76
CA GLY A 541 -22.94 35.74 9.74
C GLY A 541 -23.17 36.42 8.39
N ASP A 542 -22.91 37.73 8.34
CA ASP A 542 -23.26 38.58 7.20
C ASP A 542 -22.39 38.31 5.96
N ASP A 543 -21.12 37.91 6.14
CA ASP A 543 -20.19 37.63 5.06
C ASP A 543 -20.25 36.15 4.62
N SER A 544 -21.29 35.42 5.00
CA SER A 544 -21.41 33.98 4.71
C SER A 544 -21.87 33.70 3.29
N ILE A 545 -21.47 32.58 2.74
CA ILE A 545 -21.85 32.10 1.41
C ILE A 545 -22.64 30.79 1.58
N PRO A 546 -23.98 30.88 1.71
CA PRO A 546 -24.84 29.71 1.86
C PRO A 546 -25.08 29.03 0.51
N PHE A 547 -24.72 27.72 0.42
CA PHE A 547 -24.98 26.87 -0.74
C PHE A 547 -25.09 25.39 -0.36
N GLN A 548 -25.59 24.60 -1.29
CA GLN A 548 -25.59 23.14 -1.24
C GLN A 548 -25.16 22.61 -2.60
N THR A 549 -24.22 21.68 -2.62
CA THR A 549 -23.71 21.11 -3.87
C THR A 549 -23.69 19.59 -3.79
N ILE A 550 -24.23 18.95 -4.81
CA ILE A 550 -24.14 17.52 -5.04
C ILE A 550 -23.35 17.27 -6.33
N LYS A 551 -22.39 16.34 -6.29
CA LYS A 551 -21.53 16.01 -7.42
C LYS A 551 -21.41 14.50 -7.56
N PHE A 552 -21.51 14.03 -8.79
CA PHE A 552 -21.23 12.65 -9.15
C PHE A 552 -20.20 12.63 -10.29
N ASP A 553 -19.04 12.04 -10.06
CA ASP A 553 -17.95 11.91 -11.03
C ASP A 553 -17.63 10.43 -11.20
N ILE A 554 -17.82 9.89 -12.38
CA ILE A 554 -17.51 8.52 -12.74
C ILE A 554 -16.47 8.50 -13.87
N ARG A 555 -15.39 7.75 -13.67
CA ARG A 555 -14.30 7.58 -14.63
C ARG A 555 -14.07 6.10 -14.86
N LYS A 556 -14.20 5.67 -16.12
CA LYS A 556 -13.96 4.30 -16.51
C LYS A 556 -12.78 4.23 -17.46
N TYR A 557 -11.84 3.35 -17.12
CA TYR A 557 -10.65 3.07 -17.91
C TYR A 557 -10.77 1.67 -18.49
N PHE A 558 -10.42 1.54 -19.77
CA PHE A 558 -10.49 0.29 -20.53
C PHE A 558 -9.10 0.02 -21.10
N LYS A 559 -8.42 -1.00 -20.59
CA LYS A 559 -7.15 -1.46 -21.15
C LYS A 559 -7.43 -2.27 -22.42
N ILE A 560 -7.06 -1.75 -23.58
CA ILE A 560 -7.19 -2.44 -24.87
C ILE A 560 -6.03 -3.44 -25.04
N ASN A 561 -4.82 -2.98 -24.79
CA ASN A 561 -3.60 -3.79 -24.83
C ASN A 561 -2.51 -3.14 -23.97
N ARG A 562 -1.27 -3.63 -24.07
CA ARG A 562 -0.14 -3.12 -23.28
C ARG A 562 0.15 -1.62 -23.52
N ASN A 563 -0.12 -1.13 -24.73
CA ASN A 563 0.27 0.23 -25.16
C ASN A 563 -0.90 1.21 -25.21
N TYR A 564 -2.14 0.74 -25.21
CA TYR A 564 -3.33 1.57 -25.42
C TYR A 564 -4.38 1.33 -24.35
N SER A 565 -4.91 2.42 -23.82
CA SER A 565 -6.10 2.44 -22.96
C SER A 565 -7.05 3.56 -23.40
N ILE A 566 -8.35 3.38 -23.16
CA ILE A 566 -9.38 4.42 -23.35
C ILE A 566 -9.88 4.83 -21.98
N ALA A 567 -9.92 6.13 -21.73
CA ALA A 567 -10.51 6.72 -20.56
C ALA A 567 -11.81 7.45 -20.92
N THR A 568 -12.86 7.18 -20.16
CA THR A 568 -14.15 7.89 -20.25
C THR A 568 -14.47 8.53 -18.91
N ARG A 569 -15.06 9.73 -18.93
CA ARG A 569 -15.53 10.43 -17.74
C ARG A 569 -16.93 10.98 -17.96
N LEU A 570 -17.78 10.78 -16.97
CA LEU A 570 -19.07 11.46 -16.85
C LEU A 570 -19.07 12.18 -15.50
N MET A 571 -19.33 13.46 -15.53
CA MET A 571 -19.53 14.26 -14.34
C MET A 571 -20.88 14.95 -14.39
N LEU A 572 -21.60 14.85 -13.29
CA LEU A 572 -22.87 15.55 -13.06
C LEU A 572 -22.74 16.35 -11.76
N GLY A 573 -23.17 17.59 -11.78
CA GLY A 573 -23.14 18.45 -10.60
C GLY A 573 -24.31 19.40 -10.59
N LYS A 574 -24.77 19.70 -9.37
CA LYS A 574 -25.81 20.72 -9.14
C LYS A 574 -25.49 21.46 -7.86
N SER A 575 -25.50 22.79 -7.94
CA SER A 575 -25.41 23.68 -6.80
C SER A 575 -26.71 24.45 -6.62
N MET A 576 -27.12 24.69 -5.38
CA MET A 576 -28.37 25.35 -5.00
C MET A 576 -28.14 26.21 -3.76
N GLY A 577 -29.00 27.18 -3.51
CA GLY A 577 -28.92 28.09 -2.37
C GLY A 577 -28.93 29.56 -2.83
N ASP A 578 -28.71 30.48 -1.91
CA ASP A 578 -28.69 31.91 -2.22
C ASP A 578 -27.43 32.33 -2.99
N ASN A 579 -26.32 31.61 -2.73
CA ASN A 579 -25.01 31.81 -3.37
C ASN A 579 -24.49 30.48 -3.96
N PRO A 580 -25.16 29.93 -4.99
CA PRO A 580 -24.77 28.62 -5.53
C PRO A 580 -23.37 28.66 -6.11
N GLN A 581 -22.60 27.57 -5.88
CA GLN A 581 -21.28 27.41 -6.52
C GLN A 581 -21.45 27.30 -8.04
N ARG A 582 -20.54 27.91 -8.78
CA ARG A 582 -20.51 27.81 -10.23
C ARG A 582 -19.56 26.72 -10.68
N PHE A 583 -19.96 26.00 -11.73
CA PHE A 583 -19.12 25.05 -12.43
C PHE A 583 -18.58 25.68 -13.70
N PHE A 584 -17.29 25.61 -13.90
CA PHE A 584 -16.64 26.14 -15.08
C PHE A 584 -16.14 25.04 -16.01
N LEU A 585 -16.52 25.15 -17.27
CA LEU A 585 -16.04 24.33 -18.38
C LEU A 585 -15.22 25.21 -19.30
N GLY A 586 -14.02 24.76 -19.70
CA GLY A 586 -13.20 25.53 -20.63
C GLY A 586 -11.76 25.02 -20.75
N GLY A 587 -10.91 25.76 -21.43
CA GLY A 587 -9.52 25.43 -21.69
C GLY A 587 -8.63 25.45 -20.43
N ASN A 588 -7.40 24.98 -20.57
CA ASN A 588 -6.42 24.99 -19.48
C ASN A 588 -5.87 26.41 -19.24
N SER A 589 -5.98 26.89 -18.01
CA SER A 589 -5.51 28.23 -17.62
C SER A 589 -4.01 28.46 -17.86
N GLN A 590 -3.19 27.43 -17.72
CA GLN A 590 -1.73 27.55 -17.92
C GLN A 590 -1.36 27.73 -19.39
N MET A 591 -2.13 27.16 -20.32
CA MET A 591 -1.88 27.34 -21.76
C MET A 591 -2.41 28.67 -22.27
N THR A 592 -3.44 29.24 -21.67
CA THR A 592 -4.01 30.53 -22.06
C THR A 592 -3.14 31.73 -21.68
N ILE A 593 -2.35 31.65 -20.61
CA ILE A 593 -1.43 32.72 -20.21
C ILE A 593 -0.35 32.95 -21.26
N PHE A 594 0.08 31.92 -21.99
CA PHE A 594 1.16 32.01 -22.97
C PHE A 594 0.70 32.02 -24.43
N SER A 595 -0.49 31.55 -24.75
CA SER A 595 -0.93 31.40 -26.15
C SER A 595 -1.89 32.44 -26.65
N ASP A 596 -2.43 33.29 -25.79
CA ASP A 596 -3.56 34.13 -26.18
C ASP A 596 -3.29 35.62 -26.20
N THR A 597 -2.16 35.99 -26.72
CA THR A 597 -1.87 37.40 -27.08
C THR A 597 -2.65 37.89 -28.32
N GLN A 598 -3.43 37.02 -29.00
CA GLN A 598 -4.00 37.33 -30.31
C GLN A 598 -5.49 36.98 -30.49
N THR A 599 -6.24 36.55 -29.48
CA THR A 599 -7.64 36.18 -29.71
C THR A 599 -8.61 37.37 -29.59
N GLU A 600 -9.55 37.40 -30.53
CA GLU A 600 -10.65 38.34 -30.61
C GLU A 600 -11.37 38.51 -29.27
N GLY A 601 -11.31 39.70 -28.74
CA GLY A 601 -11.97 40.05 -27.48
C GLY A 601 -11.04 40.54 -26.38
N ARG A 602 -9.80 40.84 -26.70
CA ARG A 602 -8.91 41.63 -25.87
C ARG A 602 -9.48 43.03 -25.73
N ASP A 603 -9.77 43.48 -24.51
CA ASP A 603 -9.94 44.89 -24.30
C ASP A 603 -8.58 45.58 -24.44
N ASP A 604 -8.58 46.88 -24.71
CA ASP A 604 -7.35 47.66 -24.93
C ASP A 604 -6.42 47.72 -23.71
N SER A 605 -6.87 47.22 -22.54
CA SER A 605 -6.08 47.15 -21.31
C SER A 605 -5.20 45.91 -21.18
N GLY A 606 -5.42 44.89 -22.01
CA GLY A 606 -4.52 43.73 -22.07
C GLY A 606 -4.65 42.72 -20.91
N PHE A 607 -5.57 42.87 -20.01
CA PHE A 607 -5.69 42.02 -18.81
C PHE A 607 -6.85 41.03 -18.89
N TYR A 608 -6.50 39.76 -18.97
CA TYR A 608 -7.46 38.64 -18.97
C TYR A 608 -8.29 38.54 -17.69
N ALA A 609 -7.75 38.99 -16.57
CA ALA A 609 -8.44 39.03 -15.29
C ALA A 609 -9.70 39.88 -15.32
N GLN A 610 -9.72 40.99 -16.03
CA GLN A 610 -10.89 41.87 -16.07
C GLN A 610 -12.11 41.28 -16.75
N ARG A 611 -11.98 40.38 -17.71
CA ARG A 611 -13.14 39.73 -18.37
C ARG A 611 -13.78 38.60 -17.55
N VAL A 612 -13.01 37.89 -16.76
CA VAL A 612 -13.54 36.91 -15.80
C VAL A 612 -14.34 37.63 -14.71
N LEU A 613 -14.00 38.88 -14.44
CA LEU A 613 -14.57 39.74 -13.40
C LEU A 613 -15.82 40.53 -13.83
N GLN A 614 -16.16 40.56 -15.10
CA GLN A 614 -17.29 41.40 -15.63
C GLN A 614 -18.58 40.62 -15.85
N TYR A 615 -18.67 39.33 -15.55
CA TYR A 615 -19.92 38.58 -15.70
C TYR A 615 -20.73 38.60 -14.42
N ASP A 616 -21.86 39.31 -14.49
CA ASP A 616 -22.91 39.43 -13.47
C ASP A 616 -22.46 39.95 -12.08
N ASN A 617 -23.37 40.58 -11.38
CA ASN A 617 -23.29 41.15 -10.02
C ASN A 617 -22.86 40.16 -8.91
N SER A 618 -22.24 39.04 -9.24
CA SER A 618 -21.68 38.10 -8.28
C SER A 618 -20.29 38.57 -7.83
N SER A 619 -20.00 38.39 -6.56
CA SER A 619 -18.67 38.65 -5.99
C SER A 619 -17.59 37.89 -6.75
N VAL A 620 -16.57 38.62 -7.17
CA VAL A 620 -15.37 38.07 -7.82
C VAL A 620 -14.73 36.97 -6.97
N LEU A 621 -14.73 37.16 -5.67
CA LEU A 621 -14.15 36.21 -4.71
C LEU A 621 -14.91 34.89 -4.71
N GLN A 622 -16.24 34.93 -4.82
CA GLN A 622 -17.05 33.72 -4.90
C GLN A 622 -16.67 32.88 -6.12
N ASP A 623 -16.53 33.52 -7.29
CA ASP A 623 -16.19 32.83 -8.53
C ASP A 623 -14.76 32.28 -8.56
N VAL A 624 -13.84 32.92 -7.88
CA VAL A 624 -12.45 32.47 -7.83
C VAL A 624 -12.21 31.36 -6.82
N TYR A 625 -12.77 31.50 -5.61
CA TYR A 625 -12.43 30.63 -4.47
C TYR A 625 -13.48 29.58 -4.14
N PHE A 626 -14.74 29.80 -4.51
CA PHE A 626 -15.86 28.94 -4.19
C PHE A 626 -16.53 28.32 -5.42
N SER A 627 -15.95 28.48 -6.60
CA SER A 627 -16.37 27.81 -7.82
C SER A 627 -15.59 26.51 -8.04
N GLU A 628 -16.11 25.65 -8.90
CA GLU A 628 -15.46 24.41 -9.28
C GLU A 628 -15.09 24.37 -10.75
N TYR A 629 -13.83 24.08 -11.02
CA TYR A 629 -13.34 23.87 -12.37
C TYR A 629 -13.46 22.40 -12.76
N VAL A 630 -14.39 22.09 -13.67
CA VAL A 630 -14.81 20.73 -13.91
C VAL A 630 -13.89 19.99 -14.88
N PHE A 631 -13.55 20.60 -16.02
CA PHE A 631 -12.76 19.92 -17.05
C PHE A 631 -12.15 20.84 -18.09
N PRO A 632 -10.86 20.70 -18.45
CA PRO A 632 -10.28 21.39 -19.59
C PRO A 632 -10.77 20.74 -20.90
N VAL A 633 -11.57 21.46 -21.65
CA VAL A 633 -12.03 21.06 -22.99
C VAL A 633 -11.06 21.62 -24.00
N ARG A 634 -10.43 20.76 -24.82
CA ARG A 634 -9.51 21.20 -25.88
C ARG A 634 -10.26 22.07 -26.89
N GLY A 635 -9.68 23.22 -27.24
CA GLY A 635 -10.28 24.18 -28.16
C GLY A 635 -11.29 25.14 -27.54
N ALA A 636 -11.62 25.00 -26.25
CA ALA A 636 -12.42 25.95 -25.49
C ALA A 636 -11.52 26.96 -24.76
N ARG A 637 -12.01 28.17 -24.55
CA ARG A 637 -11.34 29.20 -23.76
C ARG A 637 -11.43 28.86 -22.27
N TYR A 638 -10.52 29.37 -21.46
CA TYR A 638 -10.58 29.24 -20.01
C TYR A 638 -11.92 29.82 -19.49
N ARG A 639 -12.67 29.01 -18.71
CA ARG A 639 -13.98 29.37 -18.17
C ARG A 639 -15.01 29.80 -19.24
N GLU A 640 -14.93 29.28 -20.44
CA GLU A 640 -15.82 29.67 -21.56
C GLU A 640 -17.29 29.43 -21.27
N ARG A 641 -17.60 28.39 -20.48
CA ARG A 641 -18.96 28.08 -20.05
C ARG A 641 -19.04 27.99 -18.53
N THR A 642 -20.07 28.56 -17.98
CA THR A 642 -20.34 28.57 -16.55
C THR A 642 -21.81 28.26 -16.29
N GLY A 643 -22.10 27.64 -15.15
CA GLY A 643 -23.46 27.35 -14.71
C GLY A 643 -23.48 26.72 -13.33
N GLU A 644 -24.65 26.67 -12.72
CA GLU A 644 -24.92 26.03 -11.42
C GLU A 644 -25.15 24.53 -11.56
N ASN A 645 -25.29 24.05 -12.78
CA ASN A 645 -25.47 22.65 -13.14
C ASN A 645 -24.46 22.24 -14.22
N VAL A 646 -23.96 21.03 -14.14
CA VAL A 646 -23.03 20.43 -15.09
C VAL A 646 -23.37 18.95 -15.35
#